data_93050f426d8f118eed10ad7c859c598b
#
_entry.id   93050f426d8f118eed10ad7c859c598b
#
_cell.length_a   1.000
_cell.length_b   1.000
_cell.length_c   1.000
_cell.angle_alpha   90.00
_cell.angle_beta   90.00
_cell.angle_gamma   90.00
#
_symmetry.space_group_name_H-M   'P 1'
#
loop_
_entity.id
_entity.type
_entity.pdbx_description
1 polymer ?
#
loop_
_entity_poly.entity_id
_entity_poly.type
_entity_poly.pdbx_seq_one_letter_code
_entity_poly.pdbx_strand_id
1 'polypeptide(L)'
;MLASWRADPTEKRPFAWLSLDSRDNDPVRFWSYVLAALRTVASGVGVGVDDALRSAGGDLTELALPLLVNALASLSDPIVLVLDDYHAISSADVHQSMDFLVDYLPGTVQVAVAGRSDPPLALARLRANAELLEVRISDLRLSTEEATALLNGSLQLGLTTGQVGILRDRTEGWAAGLQLVGLSLRGREDRDRYIASLAGDDRQIVDYLVAEVLERQTPEVRDFLLRTSIVQRLTGSLCDALLDSSNSALRLEDLERANLFLVSLDERRQWYRYHHLFGELLAHELSLARPHDVGPLHRRAYEWHLREGLVPEAIAHAIAAGDYSQAAELIAASWLDVVNRGELATLESWTRALPANVAESDPRLCLARAWMLLVLGRPGEVEAEVRAAEGGTLPGPLADGSSSVESSAALVRTSARLLLGDVGAAAQSAAIASELEPDPSAPWRPQVTNAVGMTAFWSGAFEEAETAFAETVSAGDPVGYYAAEIYALGYLAVIAAERADRAEADQLVVRARLLAERHALGEHWVTVMFYYAAGELARARRELQRARAETEHGLNIARRGGLRLDTVYGLLMLARIVEETGAPAEARELRARARRQLAACPDPGFLASRIRAAVAADPGSRPAAADSIDELSERELAVLRLLSSQLSLREIGNELYVSKNTMKTHARNIYTKLRVSSREEAVVRAREVGLLRRSE
;
A
#
# COMPACT_ATOMS: atom_id res chain seq x y z
N MET A 1 21.89 23.20 -3.71
CA MET A 1 21.31 23.95 -2.57
C MET A 1 21.08 23.07 -1.35
N LEU A 2 20.20 22.06 -1.35
CA LEU A 2 19.95 21.21 -0.15
C LEU A 2 21.22 20.52 0.36
N ALA A 3 22.06 19.99 -0.53
CA ALA A 3 23.34 19.38 -0.14
C ALA A 3 24.32 20.41 0.47
N SER A 4 24.33 21.65 -0.03
CA SER A 4 25.12 22.73 0.55
C SER A 4 24.59 23.19 1.90
N TRP A 5 23.26 23.22 2.08
CA TRP A 5 22.64 23.48 3.38
C TRP A 5 23.02 22.41 4.40
N ARG A 6 22.94 21.11 4.03
CA ARG A 6 23.39 20.01 4.88
C ARG A 6 24.87 20.14 5.26
N ALA A 7 25.71 20.65 4.37
CA ALA A 7 27.13 20.80 4.58
C ALA A 7 27.54 22.09 5.32
N ASP A 8 26.58 22.99 5.63
CA ASP A 8 26.85 24.24 6.33
C ASP A 8 27.30 23.97 7.77
N PRO A 9 28.49 24.48 8.19
CA PRO A 9 28.99 24.25 9.55
C PRO A 9 28.11 24.82 10.67
N THR A 10 27.22 25.75 10.35
CA THR A 10 26.27 26.36 11.29
C THR A 10 25.02 25.51 11.50
N GLU A 11 24.69 24.64 10.54
CA GLU A 11 23.59 23.70 10.64
C GLU A 11 23.97 22.52 11.55
N LYS A 12 23.20 22.30 12.60
CA LYS A 12 23.48 21.26 13.59
C LYS A 12 22.49 20.07 13.52
N ARG A 13 21.38 20.27 12.85
CA ARG A 13 20.34 19.25 12.75
C ARG A 13 20.79 18.14 11.80
N PRO A 14 20.58 16.88 12.15
CA PRO A 14 20.82 15.77 11.23
C PRO A 14 19.76 15.73 10.12
N PHE A 15 20.17 15.28 8.94
CA PHE A 15 19.35 15.21 7.73
C PHE A 15 19.01 13.76 7.40
N ALA A 16 17.73 13.40 7.51
CA ALA A 16 17.16 12.19 6.94
C ALA A 16 16.84 12.46 5.46
N TRP A 17 17.57 11.84 4.54
CA TRP A 17 17.45 12.12 3.11
C TRP A 17 16.87 10.93 2.36
N LEU A 18 15.82 11.17 1.59
CA LEU A 18 15.20 10.20 0.70
C LEU A 18 15.07 10.79 -0.71
N SER A 19 15.71 10.14 -1.69
CA SER A 19 15.50 10.45 -3.11
C SER A 19 14.43 9.49 -3.66
N LEU A 20 13.36 10.06 -4.18
CA LEU A 20 12.17 9.35 -4.62
C LEU A 20 12.24 9.01 -6.11
N ASP A 21 11.60 7.92 -6.49
CA ASP A 21 11.38 7.54 -7.89
C ASP A 21 9.93 7.05 -8.12
N SER A 22 9.58 6.73 -9.36
CA SER A 22 8.21 6.33 -9.72
C SER A 22 7.73 5.04 -9.04
N ARG A 23 8.62 4.24 -8.48
CA ARG A 23 8.29 3.01 -7.74
C ARG A 23 7.83 3.30 -6.32
N ASP A 24 8.12 4.49 -5.81
CA ASP A 24 7.72 4.92 -4.47
C ASP A 24 6.28 5.45 -4.43
N ASN A 25 5.49 5.15 -5.46
CA ASN A 25 4.05 5.43 -5.52
C ASN A 25 3.20 4.42 -4.73
N ASP A 26 3.79 3.33 -4.26
CA ASP A 26 3.15 2.46 -3.27
C ASP A 26 3.24 3.11 -1.88
N PRO A 27 2.10 3.38 -1.20
CA PRO A 27 2.11 4.09 0.07
C PRO A 27 2.88 3.38 1.18
N VAL A 28 2.80 2.04 1.25
CA VAL A 28 3.52 1.25 2.26
C VAL A 28 5.02 1.33 2.01
N ARG A 29 5.44 1.20 0.76
CA ARG A 29 6.83 1.33 0.35
C ARG A 29 7.37 2.73 0.60
N PHE A 30 6.62 3.77 0.23
CA PHE A 30 6.98 5.18 0.48
C PHE A 30 7.27 5.42 1.96
N TRP A 31 6.34 5.05 2.84
CA TRP A 31 6.49 5.27 4.28
C TRP A 31 7.56 4.37 4.91
N SER A 32 7.77 3.16 4.39
CA SER A 32 8.88 2.29 4.82
C SER A 32 10.23 2.94 4.53
N TYR A 33 10.39 3.59 3.39
CA TYR A 33 11.62 4.31 3.04
C TYR A 33 11.77 5.63 3.83
N VAL A 34 10.69 6.37 4.08
CA VAL A 34 10.71 7.52 4.98
C VAL A 34 11.17 7.10 6.37
N LEU A 35 10.64 6.01 6.91
CA LEU A 35 11.08 5.43 8.18
C LEU A 35 12.55 5.03 8.16
N ALA A 36 13.00 4.36 7.11
CA ALA A 36 14.40 3.98 6.95
C ALA A 36 15.31 5.21 6.95
N ALA A 37 14.94 6.27 6.22
CA ALA A 37 15.68 7.53 6.21
C ALA A 37 15.71 8.20 7.61
N LEU A 38 14.57 8.26 8.30
CA LEU A 38 14.49 8.81 9.66
C LEU A 38 15.37 8.04 10.65
N ARG A 39 15.42 6.72 10.54
CA ARG A 39 16.27 5.86 11.40
C ARG A 39 17.76 6.06 11.21
N THR A 40 18.20 6.60 10.08
CA THR A 40 19.63 6.94 9.89
C THR A 40 20.09 8.04 10.86
N VAL A 41 19.16 8.88 11.33
CA VAL A 41 19.42 10.04 12.20
C VAL A 41 18.81 9.90 13.61
N ALA A 42 17.81 9.06 13.76
CA ALA A 42 17.09 8.82 15.02
C ALA A 42 16.70 7.33 15.11
N SER A 43 17.58 6.48 15.59
CA SER A 43 17.46 5.01 15.56
C SER A 43 16.22 4.44 16.31
N GLY A 44 15.63 5.20 17.22
CA GLY A 44 14.43 4.79 17.97
C GLY A 44 13.09 5.18 17.34
N VAL A 45 13.10 5.88 16.20
CA VAL A 45 11.87 6.33 15.56
C VAL A 45 11.12 5.16 14.92
N GLY A 46 9.81 5.10 15.19
CA GLY A 46 8.90 4.24 14.48
C GLY A 46 8.85 2.79 14.97
N VAL A 47 9.16 2.52 16.23
CA VAL A 47 8.86 1.21 16.85
C VAL A 47 7.34 0.97 16.77
N GLY A 48 6.94 -0.14 16.14
CA GLY A 48 5.53 -0.47 15.88
C GLY A 48 4.91 0.18 14.62
N VAL A 49 5.57 1.17 13.99
CA VAL A 49 5.07 1.77 12.75
C VAL A 49 5.19 0.81 11.56
N ASP A 50 6.26 0.00 11.49
CA ASP A 50 6.41 -1.02 10.44
C ASP A 50 5.24 -2.04 10.46
N ASP A 51 4.81 -2.44 11.66
CA ASP A 51 3.71 -3.36 11.85
C ASP A 51 2.39 -2.73 11.41
N ALA A 52 2.20 -1.46 11.81
CA ALA A 52 1.04 -0.69 11.40
C ALA A 52 0.99 -0.46 9.88
N LEU A 53 2.13 -0.19 9.23
CA LEU A 53 2.22 -0.03 7.78
C LEU A 53 1.78 -1.29 7.03
N ARG A 54 2.24 -2.47 7.48
CA ARG A 54 1.89 -3.76 6.86
C ARG A 54 0.45 -4.17 7.09
N SER A 55 -0.12 -3.75 8.23
CA SER A 55 -1.49 -4.10 8.64
C SER A 55 -2.55 -3.15 8.09
N ALA A 56 -2.17 -1.99 7.56
CA ALA A 56 -3.07 -0.87 7.33
C ALA A 56 -4.11 -1.10 6.22
N GLY A 57 -3.98 -2.16 5.39
CA GLY A 57 -5.02 -2.52 4.40
C GLY A 57 -5.56 -1.35 3.55
N GLY A 58 -4.84 -0.21 3.51
CA GLY A 58 -5.18 1.00 2.77
C GLY A 58 -5.37 2.28 3.60
N ASP A 59 -5.58 2.24 4.91
CA ASP A 59 -5.73 3.48 5.70
C ASP A 59 -4.53 3.73 6.64
N LEU A 60 -3.51 4.38 6.09
CA LEU A 60 -2.30 4.77 6.81
C LEU A 60 -2.57 5.85 7.85
N THR A 61 -3.59 6.69 7.62
CA THR A 61 -3.87 7.88 8.44
C THR A 61 -4.52 7.52 9.77
N GLU A 62 -5.18 6.37 9.88
CA GLU A 62 -5.83 5.94 11.12
C GLU A 62 -4.87 5.26 12.12
N LEU A 63 -3.79 4.62 11.64
CA LEU A 63 -2.93 3.84 12.53
C LEU A 63 -1.44 4.18 12.41
N ALA A 64 -0.84 4.05 11.22
CA ALA A 64 0.60 4.14 11.05
C ALA A 64 1.13 5.57 11.26
N LEU A 65 0.48 6.56 10.66
CA LEU A 65 0.92 7.96 10.74
C LEU A 65 0.75 8.58 12.12
N PRO A 66 -0.34 8.36 12.89
CA PRO A 66 -0.41 8.80 14.27
C PRO A 66 0.71 8.25 15.15
N LEU A 67 1.09 6.99 14.97
CA LEU A 67 2.23 6.40 15.68
C LEU A 67 3.55 7.07 15.27
N LEU A 68 3.74 7.34 13.99
CA LEU A 68 4.93 8.04 13.50
C LEU A 68 4.99 9.47 14.05
N VAL A 69 3.91 10.23 13.98
CA VAL A 69 3.83 11.60 14.51
C VAL A 69 4.16 11.64 16.01
N ASN A 70 3.61 10.71 16.80
CA ASN A 70 3.92 10.60 18.22
C ASN A 70 5.40 10.26 18.49
N ALA A 71 5.97 9.35 17.69
CA ALA A 71 7.39 9.03 17.78
C ALA A 71 8.28 10.23 17.41
N LEU A 72 7.93 10.99 16.40
CA LEU A 72 8.62 12.21 15.99
C LEU A 72 8.49 13.32 17.05
N ALA A 73 7.32 13.45 17.67
CA ALA A 73 7.09 14.43 18.75
C ALA A 73 7.92 14.13 20.01
N SER A 74 8.32 12.88 20.22
CA SER A 74 9.15 12.46 21.37
C SER A 74 10.66 12.65 21.16
N LEU A 75 11.10 13.14 19.99
CA LEU A 75 12.52 13.40 19.72
C LEU A 75 13.04 14.53 20.59
N SER A 76 14.24 14.34 21.19
CA SER A 76 14.93 15.36 21.98
C SER A 76 15.58 16.44 21.12
N ASP A 77 16.07 16.05 19.95
CA ASP A 77 16.80 16.93 19.05
C ASP A 77 16.03 17.11 17.73
N PRO A 78 16.01 18.34 17.17
CA PRO A 78 15.33 18.60 15.93
C PRO A 78 16.07 17.98 14.74
N ILE A 79 15.31 17.48 13.75
CA ILE A 79 15.78 16.83 12.53
C ILE A 79 15.22 17.49 11.27
N VAL A 80 15.85 17.24 10.13
CA VAL A 80 15.35 17.64 8.81
C VAL A 80 15.08 16.38 7.98
N LEU A 81 13.83 16.21 7.52
CA LEU A 81 13.46 15.19 6.54
C LEU A 81 13.48 15.82 5.14
N VAL A 82 14.34 15.31 4.26
CA VAL A 82 14.43 15.74 2.87
C VAL A 82 13.79 14.70 1.96
N LEU A 83 12.79 15.11 1.19
CA LEU A 83 12.15 14.34 0.14
C LEU A 83 12.56 14.95 -1.21
N ASP A 84 13.55 14.34 -1.84
CA ASP A 84 14.10 14.79 -3.11
C ASP A 84 13.39 14.11 -4.28
N ASP A 85 13.24 14.81 -5.39
CA ASP A 85 12.52 14.35 -6.58
C ASP A 85 11.03 13.99 -6.33
N TYR A 86 10.36 14.67 -5.41
CA TYR A 86 8.95 14.40 -5.04
C TYR A 86 7.98 14.43 -6.23
N HIS A 87 8.34 15.08 -7.32
CA HIS A 87 7.55 15.11 -8.57
C HIS A 87 7.40 13.72 -9.23
N ALA A 88 8.18 12.71 -8.82
CA ALA A 88 8.03 11.32 -9.26
C ALA A 88 6.82 10.63 -8.62
N ILE A 89 6.27 11.22 -7.55
CA ILE A 89 5.08 10.70 -6.86
C ILE A 89 3.83 11.24 -7.53
N SER A 90 2.94 10.33 -7.89
CA SER A 90 1.62 10.61 -8.49
C SER A 90 0.46 9.95 -7.75
N SER A 91 0.76 9.12 -6.75
CA SER A 91 -0.23 8.43 -5.93
C SER A 91 -1.00 9.42 -5.05
N ALA A 92 -2.33 9.45 -5.19
CA ALA A 92 -3.21 10.28 -4.37
C ALA A 92 -3.12 9.90 -2.89
N ASP A 93 -2.97 8.61 -2.59
CA ASP A 93 -2.88 8.10 -1.22
C ASP A 93 -1.58 8.55 -0.54
N VAL A 94 -0.45 8.57 -1.29
CA VAL A 94 0.80 9.13 -0.77
C VAL A 94 0.66 10.63 -0.51
N HIS A 95 0.04 11.38 -1.41
CA HIS A 95 -0.17 12.82 -1.20
C HIS A 95 -1.07 13.10 0.01
N GLN A 96 -2.17 12.37 0.15
CA GLN A 96 -3.08 12.51 1.28
C GLN A 96 -2.40 12.15 2.61
N SER A 97 -1.60 11.10 2.62
CA SER A 97 -0.84 10.71 3.81
C SER A 97 0.27 11.71 4.16
N MET A 98 0.88 12.35 3.16
CA MET A 98 1.82 13.46 3.38
C MET A 98 1.13 14.72 3.91
N ASP A 99 -0.06 15.06 3.42
CA ASP A 99 -0.86 16.16 3.99
C ASP A 99 -1.14 15.90 5.47
N PHE A 100 -1.52 14.67 5.83
CA PHE A 100 -1.69 14.30 7.24
C PHE A 100 -0.41 14.50 8.06
N LEU A 101 0.75 14.02 7.59
CA LEU A 101 2.02 14.24 8.29
C LEU A 101 2.28 15.74 8.51
N VAL A 102 2.12 16.54 7.46
CA VAL A 102 2.38 17.99 7.49
C VAL A 102 1.42 18.70 8.45
N ASP A 103 0.15 18.27 8.50
CA ASP A 103 -0.87 18.83 9.40
C ASP A 103 -0.57 18.63 10.88
N TYR A 104 0.05 17.50 11.20
CA TYR A 104 0.38 17.12 12.58
C TYR A 104 1.89 17.11 12.85
N LEU A 105 2.68 17.82 12.00
CA LEU A 105 4.13 17.83 12.09
C LEU A 105 4.59 18.46 13.42
N PRO A 106 5.35 17.72 14.26
CA PRO A 106 5.86 18.29 15.50
C PRO A 106 6.98 19.31 15.23
N GLY A 107 7.14 20.31 16.11
CA GLY A 107 8.17 21.33 15.98
C GLY A 107 9.62 20.84 16.00
N THR A 108 9.83 19.58 16.34
CA THR A 108 11.12 18.88 16.27
C THR A 108 11.49 18.43 14.85
N VAL A 109 10.59 18.51 13.88
CA VAL A 109 10.82 18.03 12.51
C VAL A 109 10.58 19.15 11.50
N GLN A 110 11.53 19.36 10.61
CA GLN A 110 11.35 20.17 9.42
C GLN A 110 11.31 19.27 8.19
N VAL A 111 10.32 19.44 7.33
CA VAL A 111 10.24 18.72 6.05
C VAL A 111 10.70 19.64 4.93
N ALA A 112 11.63 19.18 4.10
CA ALA A 112 12.08 19.85 2.89
C ALA A 112 11.72 19.00 1.68
N VAL A 113 10.88 19.52 0.80
CA VAL A 113 10.44 18.83 -0.42
C VAL A 113 11.10 19.50 -1.62
N ALA A 114 11.78 18.72 -2.46
CA ALA A 114 12.33 19.19 -3.72
C ALA A 114 11.65 18.48 -4.90
N GLY A 115 11.33 19.27 -5.94
CA GLY A 115 10.66 18.72 -7.13
C GLY A 115 10.64 19.72 -8.29
N ARG A 116 10.23 19.26 -9.47
CA ARG A 116 10.11 20.09 -10.68
C ARG A 116 8.79 20.87 -10.76
N SER A 117 7.82 20.46 -9.99
CA SER A 117 6.48 21.07 -9.91
C SER A 117 6.06 21.19 -8.45
N ASP A 118 5.06 22.03 -8.21
CA ASP A 118 4.44 22.12 -6.89
C ASP A 118 3.91 20.73 -6.49
N PRO A 119 4.26 20.26 -5.29
CA PRO A 119 3.66 19.03 -4.79
C PRO A 119 2.15 19.24 -4.60
N PRO A 120 1.30 18.27 -4.92
CA PRO A 120 -0.16 18.39 -4.73
C PRO A 120 -0.53 18.23 -3.25
N LEU A 121 0.01 19.10 -2.41
CA LEU A 121 -0.23 19.22 -0.98
C LEU A 121 -1.03 20.51 -0.69
N ALA A 122 -1.56 20.64 0.53
CA ALA A 122 -2.36 21.80 0.95
C ALA A 122 -1.53 23.11 1.11
N LEU A 123 -0.70 23.46 0.11
CA LEU A 123 0.25 24.60 0.16
C LEU A 123 -0.41 25.94 0.47
N ALA A 124 -1.64 26.17 -0.02
CA ALA A 124 -2.36 27.43 0.23
C ALA A 124 -2.60 27.67 1.72
N ARG A 125 -2.91 26.61 2.47
CA ARG A 125 -3.11 26.68 3.92
C ARG A 125 -1.79 26.94 4.65
N LEU A 126 -0.71 26.25 4.28
CA LEU A 126 0.61 26.43 4.87
C LEU A 126 1.14 27.87 4.64
N ARG A 127 0.87 28.45 3.45
CA ARG A 127 1.19 29.86 3.18
C ARG A 127 0.41 30.81 4.09
N ALA A 128 -0.89 30.55 4.26
CA ALA A 128 -1.75 31.39 5.10
C ALA A 128 -1.30 31.39 6.57
N ASN A 129 -0.76 30.27 7.04
CA ASN A 129 -0.27 30.11 8.42
C ASN A 129 1.19 30.54 8.61
N ALA A 130 1.90 30.98 7.55
CA ALA A 130 3.34 31.27 7.57
C ALA A 130 4.21 30.04 7.99
N GLU A 131 3.75 28.84 7.63
CA GLU A 131 4.43 27.56 7.91
C GLU A 131 5.21 27.02 6.70
N LEU A 132 5.21 27.74 5.58
CA LEU A 132 5.84 27.34 4.33
C LEU A 132 6.91 28.34 3.91
N LEU A 133 8.14 27.85 3.72
CA LEU A 133 9.18 28.55 2.98
C LEU A 133 9.25 28.01 1.56
N GLU A 134 9.08 28.88 0.59
CA GLU A 134 9.16 28.51 -0.82
C GLU A 134 10.44 29.03 -1.45
N VAL A 135 11.15 28.14 -2.12
CA VAL A 135 12.29 28.46 -2.96
C VAL A 135 11.91 28.14 -4.39
N ARG A 136 11.73 29.16 -5.20
CA ARG A 136 11.25 29.06 -6.58
C ARG A 136 12.40 29.12 -7.58
N ILE A 137 12.10 28.85 -8.85
CA ILE A 137 13.08 28.93 -9.93
C ILE A 137 13.76 30.30 -9.99
N SER A 138 13.03 31.38 -9.68
CA SER A 138 13.57 32.76 -9.58
C SER A 138 14.68 32.89 -8.54
N ASP A 139 14.56 32.15 -7.43
CA ASP A 139 15.51 32.20 -6.31
C ASP A 139 16.73 31.31 -6.57
N LEU A 140 16.58 30.34 -7.49
CA LEU A 140 17.62 29.38 -7.89
C LEU A 140 18.41 29.83 -9.12
N ARG A 141 18.01 30.94 -9.77
CA ARG A 141 18.76 31.50 -10.89
C ARG A 141 20.12 32.01 -10.43
N LEU A 142 21.17 31.57 -11.14
CA LEU A 142 22.51 32.05 -10.82
C LEU A 142 22.67 33.52 -11.15
N SER A 143 23.26 34.26 -10.21
CA SER A 143 23.74 35.60 -10.43
C SER A 143 24.92 35.59 -11.43
N THR A 144 25.36 36.77 -11.90
CA THR A 144 26.53 36.87 -12.80
C THR A 144 27.80 36.38 -12.11
N GLU A 145 27.95 36.62 -10.82
CA GLU A 145 29.07 36.17 -9.99
C GLU A 145 29.09 34.66 -9.86
N GLU A 146 27.91 34.04 -9.56
CA GLU A 146 27.81 32.58 -9.45
C GLU A 146 27.98 31.88 -10.80
N ALA A 147 27.42 32.44 -11.88
CA ALA A 147 27.66 31.96 -13.24
C ALA A 147 29.16 32.06 -13.62
N THR A 148 29.86 33.12 -13.19
CA THR A 148 31.32 33.26 -13.40
C THR A 148 32.07 32.20 -12.62
N ALA A 149 31.70 31.94 -11.38
CA ALA A 149 32.29 30.87 -10.57
C ALA A 149 32.11 29.49 -11.21
N LEU A 150 30.91 29.21 -11.75
CA LEU A 150 30.64 27.98 -12.48
C LEU A 150 31.46 27.86 -13.77
N LEU A 151 31.37 28.85 -14.66
CA LEU A 151 31.96 28.79 -16.01
C LEU A 151 33.48 28.95 -15.98
N ASN A 152 34.02 29.86 -15.19
CA ASN A 152 35.43 30.16 -15.13
C ASN A 152 36.16 29.42 -13.98
N GLY A 153 35.47 29.22 -12.85
CA GLY A 153 36.04 28.47 -11.72
C GLY A 153 36.03 26.95 -11.98
N SER A 154 34.83 26.37 -12.06
CA SER A 154 34.65 24.92 -12.17
C SER A 154 34.96 24.39 -13.58
N LEU A 155 34.55 25.09 -14.64
CA LEU A 155 34.73 24.65 -16.03
C LEU A 155 35.96 25.24 -16.70
N GLN A 156 36.67 26.17 -16.05
CA GLN A 156 37.94 26.77 -16.47
C GLN A 156 37.90 27.38 -17.89
N LEU A 157 36.81 28.06 -18.27
CA LEU A 157 36.64 28.56 -19.63
C LEU A 157 37.34 29.88 -19.90
N GLY A 158 37.60 30.69 -18.86
CA GLY A 158 38.25 32.02 -19.00
C GLY A 158 37.44 33.02 -19.79
N LEU A 159 36.10 33.01 -19.64
CA LEU A 159 35.18 33.92 -20.30
C LEU A 159 35.23 35.32 -19.67
N THR A 160 34.99 36.34 -20.49
CA THR A 160 34.81 37.71 -20.00
C THR A 160 33.50 37.86 -19.28
N THR A 161 33.37 38.86 -18.40
CA THR A 161 32.10 39.18 -17.70
C THR A 161 30.93 39.43 -18.67
N GLY A 162 31.22 40.06 -19.83
CA GLY A 162 30.19 40.28 -20.85
C GLY A 162 29.72 38.97 -21.51
N GLN A 163 30.61 38.03 -21.80
CA GLN A 163 30.26 36.72 -22.34
C GLN A 163 29.46 35.92 -21.30
N VAL A 164 29.85 35.92 -20.04
CA VAL A 164 29.13 35.25 -18.93
C VAL A 164 27.73 35.88 -18.80
N GLY A 165 27.59 37.22 -18.86
CA GLY A 165 26.32 37.92 -18.80
C GLY A 165 25.35 37.47 -19.92
N ILE A 166 25.87 37.41 -21.17
CA ILE A 166 25.06 36.94 -22.32
C ILE A 166 24.57 35.51 -22.09
N LEU A 167 25.47 34.61 -21.66
CA LEU A 167 25.12 33.19 -21.42
C LEU A 167 24.11 33.05 -20.29
N ARG A 168 24.31 33.77 -19.18
CA ARG A 168 23.35 33.80 -18.07
C ARG A 168 21.99 34.29 -18.51
N ASP A 169 21.92 35.37 -19.27
CA ASP A 169 20.63 35.95 -19.72
C ASP A 169 19.91 35.00 -20.68
N ARG A 170 20.66 34.27 -21.55
CA ARG A 170 20.10 33.31 -22.49
C ARG A 170 19.66 31.99 -21.87
N THR A 171 20.29 31.58 -20.77
CA THR A 171 19.91 30.42 -19.99
C THR A 171 19.03 30.82 -18.80
N GLU A 172 18.60 32.09 -18.74
CA GLU A 172 17.86 32.67 -17.61
C GLU A 172 18.49 32.38 -16.24
N GLY A 173 19.82 32.22 -16.20
CA GLY A 173 20.55 31.85 -14.99
C GLY A 173 20.36 30.40 -14.53
N TRP A 174 19.80 29.55 -15.36
CA TRP A 174 19.64 28.13 -15.02
C TRP A 174 20.98 27.42 -14.99
N ALA A 175 21.33 26.85 -13.81
CA ALA A 175 22.65 26.28 -13.57
C ALA A 175 23.01 25.14 -14.53
N ALA A 176 22.06 24.22 -14.81
CA ALA A 176 22.29 23.12 -15.73
C ALA A 176 22.43 23.59 -17.19
N GLY A 177 21.65 24.59 -17.60
CA GLY A 177 21.80 25.25 -18.89
C GLY A 177 23.17 25.91 -19.06
N LEU A 178 23.62 26.66 -18.06
CA LEU A 178 24.97 27.23 -18.05
C LEU A 178 26.07 26.16 -18.09
N GLN A 179 25.88 25.04 -17.40
CA GLN A 179 26.83 23.91 -17.46
C GLN A 179 26.90 23.30 -18.86
N LEU A 180 25.71 23.07 -19.49
CA LEU A 180 25.64 22.55 -20.86
C LEU A 180 26.35 23.47 -21.87
N VAL A 181 26.05 24.78 -21.81
CA VAL A 181 26.73 25.78 -22.64
C VAL A 181 28.24 25.77 -22.38
N GLY A 182 28.63 25.70 -21.10
CA GLY A 182 30.05 25.64 -20.72
C GLY A 182 30.76 24.43 -21.30
N LEU A 183 30.13 23.25 -21.27
CA LEU A 183 30.66 22.03 -21.90
C LEU A 183 30.76 22.18 -23.42
N SER A 184 29.80 22.79 -24.07
CA SER A 184 29.79 23.06 -25.49
C SER A 184 30.84 24.08 -25.91
N LEU A 185 31.31 24.97 -25.01
CA LEU A 185 32.36 25.93 -25.26
C LEU A 185 33.79 25.38 -25.07
N ARG A 186 33.94 24.23 -24.41
CA ARG A 186 35.28 23.61 -24.21
C ARG A 186 35.92 23.31 -25.55
N GLY A 187 37.20 23.74 -25.70
CA GLY A 187 37.99 23.49 -26.89
C GLY A 187 37.56 24.27 -28.16
N ARG A 188 36.59 25.17 -28.09
CA ARG A 188 36.23 26.04 -29.22
C ARG A 188 37.17 27.23 -29.33
N GLU A 189 37.54 27.54 -30.57
CA GLU A 189 38.25 28.76 -30.93
C GLU A 189 37.31 29.91 -31.28
N ASP A 190 36.10 29.57 -31.80
CA ASP A 190 35.06 30.53 -32.29
C ASP A 190 34.04 30.91 -31.22
N ARG A 191 34.44 31.04 -29.94
CA ARG A 191 33.57 31.21 -28.78
C ARG A 191 32.56 32.37 -28.92
N ASP A 192 33.03 33.55 -29.38
CA ASP A 192 32.21 34.73 -29.53
C ASP A 192 31.06 34.53 -30.54
N ARG A 193 31.41 33.90 -31.67
CA ARG A 193 30.42 33.58 -32.71
C ARG A 193 29.38 32.57 -32.25
N TYR A 194 29.84 31.57 -31.49
CA TYR A 194 28.95 30.57 -30.92
C TYR A 194 28.01 31.17 -29.88
N ILE A 195 28.52 31.96 -28.93
CA ILE A 195 27.73 32.65 -27.91
C ILE A 195 26.68 33.56 -28.59
N ALA A 196 27.02 34.23 -29.65
CA ALA A 196 26.10 35.06 -30.41
C ALA A 196 25.03 34.27 -31.15
N SER A 197 25.30 33.02 -31.56
CA SER A 197 24.41 32.17 -32.34
C SER A 197 23.36 31.42 -31.48
N LEU A 198 23.55 31.34 -30.15
CA LEU A 198 22.60 30.72 -29.23
C LEU A 198 21.28 31.51 -29.25
N ALA A 199 20.23 30.98 -29.90
CA ALA A 199 18.90 31.57 -30.01
C ALA A 199 17.85 30.48 -29.84
N GLY A 200 16.75 30.75 -29.10
CA GLY A 200 15.63 29.82 -28.88
C GLY A 200 14.99 29.99 -27.50
N ASP A 201 13.91 29.27 -27.23
CA ASP A 201 13.35 29.14 -25.88
C ASP A 201 14.16 28.12 -25.05
N ASP A 202 13.93 28.10 -23.73
CA ASP A 202 14.72 27.32 -22.78
C ASP A 202 14.78 25.82 -23.15
N ARG A 203 13.68 25.23 -23.62
CA ARG A 203 13.61 23.82 -23.95
C ARG A 203 14.37 23.49 -25.24
N GLN A 204 14.26 24.33 -26.26
CA GLN A 204 15.01 24.17 -27.51
C GLN A 204 16.50 24.35 -27.30
N ILE A 205 16.93 25.27 -26.41
CA ILE A 205 18.34 25.45 -26.04
C ILE A 205 18.87 24.19 -25.36
N VAL A 206 18.09 23.58 -24.46
CA VAL A 206 18.47 22.33 -23.76
C VAL A 206 18.64 21.18 -24.76
N ASP A 207 17.65 20.95 -25.60
CA ASP A 207 17.68 19.88 -26.59
C ASP A 207 18.86 20.07 -27.56
N TYR A 208 19.10 21.28 -28.02
CA TYR A 208 20.23 21.63 -28.86
C TYR A 208 21.59 21.40 -28.17
N LEU A 209 21.73 21.88 -26.92
CA LEU A 209 23.00 21.78 -26.20
C LEU A 209 23.34 20.33 -25.83
N VAL A 210 22.34 19.52 -25.53
CA VAL A 210 22.60 18.10 -25.24
C VAL A 210 22.96 17.34 -26.50
N ALA A 211 22.28 17.59 -27.63
CA ALA A 211 22.67 17.01 -28.91
C ALA A 211 24.12 17.39 -29.24
N GLU A 212 24.52 18.65 -29.03
CA GLU A 212 25.88 19.10 -29.26
C GLU A 212 26.92 18.50 -28.30
N VAL A 213 26.57 18.36 -27.01
CA VAL A 213 27.45 17.68 -26.03
C VAL A 213 27.68 16.22 -26.42
N LEU A 214 26.60 15.54 -26.90
CA LEU A 214 26.69 14.16 -27.38
C LEU A 214 27.51 14.03 -28.67
N GLU A 215 27.34 14.96 -29.61
CA GLU A 215 28.11 14.95 -30.88
C GLU A 215 29.60 15.17 -30.67
N ARG A 216 30.00 15.84 -29.59
CA ARG A 216 31.39 16.07 -29.24
C ARG A 216 32.06 14.94 -28.50
N GLN A 217 31.29 13.96 -28.03
CA GLN A 217 31.86 12.78 -27.40
C GLN A 217 32.45 11.85 -28.47
N THR A 218 33.43 11.05 -28.07
CA THR A 218 33.92 9.98 -28.95
C THR A 218 32.77 8.99 -29.22
N PRO A 219 32.77 8.30 -30.37
CA PRO A 219 31.72 7.31 -30.69
C PRO A 219 31.50 6.29 -29.56
N GLU A 220 32.57 5.89 -28.86
CA GLU A 220 32.53 4.91 -27.77
C GLU A 220 31.82 5.48 -26.52
N VAL A 221 32.09 6.76 -26.20
CA VAL A 221 31.46 7.44 -25.07
C VAL A 221 29.96 7.70 -25.38
N ARG A 222 29.69 8.17 -26.60
CA ARG A 222 28.33 8.38 -27.06
C ARG A 222 27.49 7.08 -27.01
N ASP A 223 28.07 5.98 -27.52
CA ASP A 223 27.43 4.65 -27.47
C ASP A 223 27.16 4.21 -26.03
N PHE A 224 28.12 4.41 -25.14
CA PHE A 224 27.97 4.11 -23.73
C PHE A 224 26.81 4.89 -23.09
N LEU A 225 26.79 6.21 -23.25
CA LEU A 225 25.78 7.10 -22.68
C LEU A 225 24.38 6.72 -23.17
N LEU A 226 24.21 6.53 -24.48
CA LEU A 226 22.92 6.16 -25.08
C LEU A 226 22.42 4.81 -24.55
N ARG A 227 23.26 3.76 -24.61
CA ARG A 227 22.82 2.40 -24.30
C ARG A 227 22.63 2.15 -22.81
N THR A 228 23.27 2.93 -21.94
CA THR A 228 23.09 2.83 -20.49
C THR A 228 21.98 3.75 -19.96
N SER A 229 21.40 4.60 -20.81
CA SER A 229 20.32 5.52 -20.41
C SER A 229 18.99 4.84 -20.07
N ILE A 230 18.82 3.56 -20.44
CA ILE A 230 17.62 2.78 -20.16
C ILE A 230 17.46 2.43 -18.67
N VAL A 231 18.49 2.59 -17.87
CA VAL A 231 18.46 2.29 -16.44
C VAL A 231 18.56 3.58 -15.60
N GLN A 232 17.81 3.62 -14.51
CA GLN A 232 17.78 4.80 -13.64
C GLN A 232 19.02 4.90 -12.74
N ARG A 233 19.55 3.77 -12.32
CA ARG A 233 20.76 3.67 -11.49
C ARG A 233 21.77 2.81 -12.22
N LEU A 234 23.03 3.21 -12.20
CA LEU A 234 24.12 2.60 -12.93
C LEU A 234 25.15 2.04 -11.94
N THR A 235 25.64 0.84 -12.23
CA THR A 235 26.87 0.31 -11.64
C THR A 235 27.80 -0.15 -12.74
N GLY A 236 29.07 -0.32 -12.44
CA GLY A 236 30.04 -0.85 -13.42
C GLY A 236 29.61 -2.19 -13.98
N SER A 237 29.16 -3.13 -13.10
CA SER A 237 28.73 -4.47 -13.51
C SER A 237 27.42 -4.49 -14.31
N LEU A 238 26.46 -3.60 -14.00
CA LEU A 238 25.24 -3.44 -14.79
C LEU A 238 25.58 -2.91 -16.19
N CYS A 239 26.41 -1.86 -16.26
CA CYS A 239 26.83 -1.32 -17.55
C CYS A 239 27.63 -2.34 -18.39
N ASP A 240 28.48 -3.14 -17.74
CA ASP A 240 29.19 -4.24 -18.41
C ASP A 240 28.21 -5.28 -18.97
N ALA A 241 27.16 -5.65 -18.21
CA ALA A 241 26.14 -6.56 -18.68
C ALA A 241 25.31 -5.99 -19.84
N LEU A 242 24.96 -4.69 -19.80
CA LEU A 242 24.22 -4.03 -20.87
C LEU A 242 25.00 -3.98 -22.18
N LEU A 243 26.30 -3.70 -22.09
CA LEU A 243 27.14 -3.40 -23.25
C LEU A 243 27.93 -4.61 -23.76
N ASP A 244 27.89 -5.73 -23.03
CA ASP A 244 28.74 -6.90 -23.27
C ASP A 244 30.21 -6.47 -23.29
N SER A 245 30.64 -5.75 -22.26
CA SER A 245 31.94 -5.12 -22.15
C SER A 245 32.57 -5.38 -20.76
N SER A 246 33.76 -4.83 -20.54
CA SER A 246 34.42 -4.79 -19.25
C SER A 246 34.97 -3.38 -19.00
N ASN A 247 35.24 -3.03 -17.75
CA ASN A 247 35.78 -1.74 -17.35
C ASN A 247 34.77 -0.55 -17.33
N SER A 248 33.48 -0.80 -17.33
CA SER A 248 32.48 0.28 -17.23
C SER A 248 32.59 1.08 -15.94
N ALA A 249 33.05 0.48 -14.85
CA ALA A 249 33.33 1.20 -13.61
C ALA A 249 34.30 2.38 -13.80
N LEU A 250 35.43 2.14 -14.47
CA LEU A 250 36.42 3.20 -14.79
C LEU A 250 35.83 4.26 -15.70
N ARG A 251 34.97 3.83 -16.66
CA ARG A 251 34.29 4.76 -17.57
C ARG A 251 33.29 5.65 -16.85
N LEU A 252 32.53 5.11 -15.87
CA LEU A 252 31.66 5.92 -15.02
C LEU A 252 32.43 6.96 -14.20
N GLU A 253 33.56 6.58 -13.62
CA GLU A 253 34.44 7.52 -12.93
C GLU A 253 34.97 8.64 -13.85
N ASP A 254 35.39 8.29 -15.07
CA ASP A 254 35.86 9.27 -16.04
C ASP A 254 34.78 10.24 -16.49
N LEU A 255 33.53 9.75 -16.69
CA LEU A 255 32.37 10.56 -17.00
C LEU A 255 32.00 11.51 -15.84
N GLU A 256 32.08 11.03 -14.59
CA GLU A 256 31.89 11.88 -13.39
C GLU A 256 32.94 12.98 -13.33
N ARG A 257 34.25 12.64 -13.50
CA ARG A 257 35.34 13.62 -13.52
C ARG A 257 35.21 14.64 -14.67
N ALA A 258 34.66 14.21 -15.80
CA ALA A 258 34.39 15.09 -16.94
C ALA A 258 33.17 15.99 -16.73
N ASN A 259 32.44 15.83 -15.62
CA ASN A 259 31.17 16.52 -15.32
C ASN A 259 30.08 16.31 -16.39
N LEU A 260 30.01 15.10 -16.96
CA LEU A 260 29.02 14.73 -17.99
C LEU A 260 27.69 14.32 -17.38
N PHE A 261 27.14 15.15 -16.47
CA PHE A 261 25.83 14.99 -15.87
C PHE A 261 25.60 13.63 -15.18
N LEU A 262 26.68 13.01 -14.73
CA LEU A 262 26.66 11.80 -13.93
C LEU A 262 26.91 12.17 -12.46
N VAL A 263 26.07 11.64 -11.57
CA VAL A 263 26.12 11.91 -10.13
C VAL A 263 26.32 10.59 -9.40
N SER A 264 27.31 10.53 -8.50
CA SER A 264 27.47 9.41 -7.59
C SER A 264 26.35 9.42 -6.54
N LEU A 265 25.79 8.25 -6.23
CA LEU A 265 24.73 8.07 -5.23
C LEU A 265 25.27 7.61 -3.87
N ASP A 266 26.53 7.16 -3.81
CA ASP A 266 27.17 6.70 -2.59
C ASP A 266 28.62 7.21 -2.47
N GLU A 267 29.14 7.20 -1.23
CA GLU A 267 30.52 7.61 -0.95
C GLU A 267 31.56 6.67 -1.54
N ARG A 268 31.18 5.42 -1.83
CA ARG A 268 32.10 4.40 -2.41
C ARG A 268 32.12 4.45 -3.93
N ARG A 269 31.32 5.33 -4.55
CA ARG A 269 31.22 5.48 -6.00
C ARG A 269 30.89 4.16 -6.71
N GLN A 270 29.98 3.37 -6.13
CA GLN A 270 29.50 2.12 -6.70
C GLN A 270 28.26 2.33 -7.52
N TRP A 271 27.40 3.26 -7.07
CA TRP A 271 26.16 3.59 -7.73
C TRP A 271 26.19 5.01 -8.27
N TYR A 272 25.71 5.17 -9.48
CA TYR A 272 25.59 6.43 -10.19
C TYR A 272 24.19 6.60 -10.76
N ARG A 273 23.84 7.84 -11.08
CA ARG A 273 22.67 8.15 -11.93
C ARG A 273 23.05 9.27 -12.90
N TYR A 274 22.39 9.28 -14.04
CA TYR A 274 22.39 10.48 -14.87
C TYR A 274 21.52 11.57 -14.20
N HIS A 275 21.89 12.84 -14.43
CA HIS A 275 20.97 13.93 -14.13
C HIS A 275 19.69 13.70 -14.93
N HIS A 276 18.51 13.86 -14.30
CA HIS A 276 17.23 13.44 -14.89
C HIS A 276 17.02 13.92 -16.33
N LEU A 277 17.16 15.24 -16.58
CA LEU A 277 16.98 15.79 -17.93
C LEU A 277 17.94 15.19 -18.95
N PHE A 278 19.20 14.94 -18.55
CA PHE A 278 20.17 14.31 -19.43
C PHE A 278 19.82 12.85 -19.72
N GLY A 279 19.44 12.10 -18.69
CA GLY A 279 19.02 10.70 -18.84
C GLY A 279 17.77 10.55 -19.72
N GLU A 280 16.75 11.39 -19.51
CA GLU A 280 15.51 11.39 -20.33
C GLU A 280 15.82 11.65 -21.80
N LEU A 281 16.71 12.60 -22.08
CA LEU A 281 17.08 12.94 -23.45
C LEU A 281 17.95 11.84 -24.09
N LEU A 282 18.89 11.24 -23.34
CA LEU A 282 19.66 10.10 -23.84
C LEU A 282 18.75 8.91 -24.21
N ALA A 283 17.74 8.62 -23.35
CA ALA A 283 16.78 7.57 -23.63
C ALA A 283 15.91 7.90 -24.86
N HIS A 284 15.51 9.16 -25.01
CA HIS A 284 14.80 9.63 -26.21
C HIS A 284 15.64 9.49 -27.46
N GLU A 285 16.89 9.95 -27.45
CA GLU A 285 17.84 9.80 -28.56
C GLU A 285 18.12 8.35 -28.91
N LEU A 286 18.26 7.46 -27.90
CA LEU A 286 18.39 6.02 -28.14
C LEU A 286 17.15 5.47 -28.87
N SER A 287 15.95 5.85 -28.44
CA SER A 287 14.70 5.38 -29.03
C SER A 287 14.51 5.82 -30.48
N LEU A 288 15.02 7.01 -30.83
CA LEU A 288 14.99 7.54 -32.21
C LEU A 288 16.08 6.93 -33.07
N ALA A 289 17.31 6.90 -32.58
CA ALA A 289 18.46 6.50 -33.38
C ALA A 289 18.60 4.97 -33.50
N ARG A 290 18.20 4.24 -32.44
CA ARG A 290 18.39 2.78 -32.36
C ARG A 290 17.19 2.07 -31.71
N PRO A 291 16.00 2.16 -32.22
CA PRO A 291 14.80 1.55 -31.62
C PRO A 291 14.92 0.03 -31.42
N HIS A 292 15.68 -0.64 -32.30
CA HIS A 292 15.89 -2.10 -32.21
C HIS A 292 16.80 -2.53 -31.05
N ASP A 293 17.61 -1.63 -30.49
CA ASP A 293 18.50 -1.93 -29.36
C ASP A 293 17.76 -1.89 -28.02
N VAL A 294 16.67 -1.13 -27.92
CA VAL A 294 15.96 -0.86 -26.66
C VAL A 294 15.49 -2.15 -25.98
N GLY A 295 14.79 -3.01 -26.71
CA GLY A 295 14.29 -4.29 -26.16
C GLY A 295 15.42 -5.22 -25.69
N PRO A 296 16.45 -5.49 -26.52
CA PRO A 296 17.62 -6.27 -26.09
C PRO A 296 18.35 -5.68 -24.88
N LEU A 297 18.49 -4.37 -24.76
CA LEU A 297 19.09 -3.72 -23.59
C LEU A 297 18.26 -3.94 -22.34
N HIS A 298 16.94 -3.75 -22.40
CA HIS A 298 16.07 -4.05 -21.27
C HIS A 298 16.11 -5.53 -20.87
N ARG A 299 16.25 -6.45 -21.85
CA ARG A 299 16.43 -7.88 -21.57
C ARG A 299 17.69 -8.15 -20.76
N ARG A 300 18.84 -7.59 -21.15
CA ARG A 300 20.09 -7.70 -20.39
C ARG A 300 19.99 -7.05 -19.01
N ALA A 301 19.27 -5.94 -18.91
CA ALA A 301 19.03 -5.27 -17.65
C ALA A 301 18.25 -6.18 -16.69
N TYR A 302 17.11 -6.77 -17.12
CA TYR A 302 16.34 -7.63 -16.23
C TYR A 302 17.12 -8.90 -15.82
N GLU A 303 17.89 -9.49 -16.73
CA GLU A 303 18.74 -10.66 -16.42
C GLU A 303 19.79 -10.33 -15.37
N TRP A 304 20.39 -9.13 -15.43
CA TRP A 304 21.34 -8.68 -14.42
C TRP A 304 20.63 -8.42 -13.08
N HIS A 305 19.52 -7.67 -13.07
CA HIS A 305 18.76 -7.38 -11.84
C HIS A 305 18.26 -8.66 -11.15
N LEU A 306 17.83 -9.64 -11.93
CA LEU A 306 17.39 -10.93 -11.40
C LEU A 306 18.54 -11.68 -10.71
N ARG A 307 19.74 -11.68 -11.29
CA ARG A 307 20.94 -12.29 -10.68
C ARG A 307 21.37 -11.60 -9.38
N GLU A 308 21.16 -10.30 -9.29
CA GLU A 308 21.45 -9.51 -8.08
C GLU A 308 20.29 -9.54 -7.05
N GLY A 309 19.20 -10.28 -7.30
CA GLY A 309 18.05 -10.36 -6.41
C GLY A 309 17.17 -9.12 -6.41
N LEU A 310 17.33 -8.21 -7.38
CA LEU A 310 16.56 -6.98 -7.54
C LEU A 310 15.32 -7.23 -8.38
N VAL A 311 14.39 -8.04 -7.83
CA VAL A 311 13.19 -8.54 -8.56
C VAL A 311 12.27 -7.43 -9.06
N PRO A 312 11.94 -6.37 -8.30
CA PRO A 312 11.11 -5.27 -8.79
C PRO A 312 11.68 -4.59 -10.04
N GLU A 313 12.99 -4.37 -10.08
CA GLU A 313 13.70 -3.80 -11.21
C GLU A 313 13.70 -4.77 -12.40
N ALA A 314 13.88 -6.06 -12.15
CA ALA A 314 13.81 -7.08 -13.19
C ALA A 314 12.44 -7.12 -13.87
N ILE A 315 11.34 -7.07 -13.09
CA ILE A 315 9.97 -7.02 -13.63
C ILE A 315 9.76 -5.77 -14.49
N ALA A 316 10.18 -4.59 -14.02
CA ALA A 316 10.04 -3.35 -14.76
C ALA A 316 10.77 -3.40 -16.13
N HIS A 317 11.98 -3.97 -16.13
CA HIS A 317 12.75 -4.12 -17.37
C HIS A 317 12.21 -5.23 -18.28
N ALA A 318 11.65 -6.32 -17.76
CA ALA A 318 10.98 -7.35 -18.56
C ALA A 318 9.76 -6.77 -19.29
N ILE A 319 8.94 -5.97 -18.59
CA ILE A 319 7.80 -5.24 -19.19
C ILE A 319 8.29 -4.28 -20.28
N ALA A 320 9.32 -3.49 -20.00
CA ALA A 320 9.88 -2.54 -20.96
C ALA A 320 10.54 -3.23 -22.19
N ALA A 321 11.04 -4.45 -22.03
CA ALA A 321 11.52 -5.28 -23.12
C ALA A 321 10.40 -5.84 -24.00
N GLY A 322 9.14 -5.75 -23.57
CA GLY A 322 8.00 -6.43 -24.18
C GLY A 322 7.98 -7.94 -23.93
N ASP A 323 8.79 -8.41 -22.99
CA ASP A 323 8.85 -9.83 -22.59
C ASP A 323 7.82 -10.10 -21.48
N TYR A 324 6.54 -9.99 -21.87
CA TYR A 324 5.42 -10.08 -20.94
C TYR A 324 5.27 -11.47 -20.31
N SER A 325 5.73 -12.52 -21.01
CA SER A 325 5.74 -13.88 -20.45
C SER A 325 6.69 -13.99 -19.27
N GLN A 326 7.91 -13.45 -19.42
CA GLN A 326 8.88 -13.42 -18.34
C GLN A 326 8.44 -12.52 -17.17
N ALA A 327 7.86 -11.36 -17.51
CA ALA A 327 7.31 -10.46 -16.48
C ALA A 327 6.20 -11.15 -15.66
N ALA A 328 5.26 -11.84 -16.34
CA ALA A 328 4.19 -12.60 -15.67
C ALA A 328 4.75 -13.69 -14.77
N GLU A 329 5.79 -14.41 -15.21
CA GLU A 329 6.45 -15.45 -14.41
C GLU A 329 7.12 -14.87 -13.16
N LEU A 330 7.84 -13.77 -13.30
CA LEU A 330 8.47 -13.08 -12.16
C LEU A 330 7.45 -12.52 -11.17
N ILE A 331 6.36 -11.93 -11.65
CA ILE A 331 5.25 -11.47 -10.81
C ILE A 331 4.63 -12.65 -10.07
N ALA A 332 4.35 -13.75 -10.78
CA ALA A 332 3.78 -14.96 -10.20
C ALA A 332 4.69 -15.63 -9.16
N ALA A 333 6.01 -15.50 -9.31
CA ALA A 333 6.96 -16.00 -8.31
C ALA A 333 7.13 -15.07 -7.09
N SER A 334 6.75 -13.80 -7.20
CA SER A 334 7.05 -12.78 -6.18
C SER A 334 5.82 -12.23 -5.47
N TRP A 335 4.61 -12.54 -5.94
CA TRP A 335 3.38 -11.92 -5.43
C TRP A 335 3.18 -12.13 -3.93
N LEU A 336 3.53 -13.31 -3.41
CA LEU A 336 3.36 -13.64 -2.00
C LEU A 336 4.26 -12.77 -1.11
N ASP A 337 5.53 -12.56 -1.49
CA ASP A 337 6.44 -11.68 -0.77
C ASP A 337 5.96 -10.24 -0.78
N VAL A 338 5.42 -9.77 -1.90
CA VAL A 338 4.88 -8.41 -2.05
C VAL A 338 3.64 -8.24 -1.17
N VAL A 339 2.74 -9.22 -1.16
CA VAL A 339 1.55 -9.22 -0.29
C VAL A 339 1.95 -9.26 1.19
N ASN A 340 2.92 -10.10 1.56
CA ASN A 340 3.43 -10.20 2.94
C ASN A 340 4.07 -8.88 3.42
N ARG A 341 4.65 -8.08 2.51
CA ARG A 341 5.15 -6.75 2.83
C ARG A 341 4.09 -5.65 2.84
N GLY A 342 2.84 -5.97 2.44
CA GLY A 342 1.74 -5.00 2.32
C GLY A 342 1.82 -4.10 1.09
N GLU A 343 2.75 -4.33 0.16
CA GLU A 343 2.99 -3.54 -1.06
C GLU A 343 1.95 -3.84 -2.16
N LEU A 344 0.66 -3.77 -1.83
CA LEU A 344 -0.44 -4.17 -2.73
C LEU A 344 -0.52 -3.29 -3.99
N ALA A 345 -0.24 -1.99 -3.85
CA ALA A 345 -0.23 -1.07 -4.98
C ALA A 345 0.89 -1.40 -5.97
N THR A 346 2.02 -1.94 -5.51
CA THR A 346 3.09 -2.45 -6.37
C THR A 346 2.61 -3.62 -7.22
N LEU A 347 1.95 -4.62 -6.60
CA LEU A 347 1.40 -5.77 -7.33
C LEU A 347 0.33 -5.34 -8.34
N GLU A 348 -0.56 -4.41 -7.95
CA GLU A 348 -1.56 -3.85 -8.85
C GLU A 348 -0.92 -3.10 -10.02
N SER A 349 0.12 -2.32 -9.79
CA SER A 349 0.84 -1.59 -10.84
C SER A 349 1.50 -2.52 -11.85
N TRP A 350 2.13 -3.59 -11.39
CA TRP A 350 2.76 -4.58 -12.25
C TRP A 350 1.74 -5.31 -13.13
N THR A 351 0.63 -5.77 -12.53
CA THR A 351 -0.42 -6.47 -13.30
C THR A 351 -1.12 -5.56 -14.29
N ARG A 352 -1.30 -4.26 -13.96
CA ARG A 352 -1.89 -3.26 -14.86
C ARG A 352 -0.95 -2.89 -16.02
N ALA A 353 0.36 -2.97 -15.83
CA ALA A 353 1.34 -2.68 -16.88
C ALA A 353 1.44 -3.78 -17.94
N LEU A 354 0.91 -4.98 -17.67
CA LEU A 354 0.84 -6.06 -18.64
C LEU A 354 -0.32 -5.84 -19.62
N PRO A 355 -0.20 -6.28 -20.88
CA PRO A 355 -1.32 -6.32 -21.82
C PRO A 355 -2.48 -7.16 -21.26
N ALA A 356 -3.73 -6.71 -21.49
CA ALA A 356 -4.92 -7.36 -20.95
C ALA A 356 -4.99 -8.86 -21.30
N ASN A 357 -4.62 -9.22 -22.54
CA ASN A 357 -4.57 -10.62 -22.97
C ASN A 357 -3.53 -11.48 -22.22
N VAL A 358 -2.54 -10.90 -21.58
CA VAL A 358 -1.60 -11.62 -20.70
C VAL A 358 -2.11 -11.62 -19.27
N ALA A 359 -2.48 -10.44 -18.76
CA ALA A 359 -2.92 -10.26 -17.38
C ALA A 359 -4.20 -11.05 -17.04
N GLU A 360 -5.14 -11.16 -18.00
CA GLU A 360 -6.44 -11.82 -17.79
C GLU A 360 -6.43 -13.32 -18.13
N SER A 361 -5.46 -13.79 -18.90
CA SER A 361 -5.39 -15.20 -19.34
C SER A 361 -4.36 -16.04 -18.59
N ASP A 362 -3.43 -15.43 -17.86
CA ASP A 362 -2.45 -16.16 -17.06
C ASP A 362 -3.07 -16.57 -15.70
N PRO A 363 -3.29 -17.88 -15.45
CA PRO A 363 -3.91 -18.35 -14.22
C PRO A 363 -3.19 -17.88 -12.94
N ARG A 364 -1.85 -17.77 -12.99
CA ARG A 364 -1.02 -17.36 -11.86
C ARG A 364 -1.30 -15.92 -11.46
N LEU A 365 -1.44 -15.03 -12.45
CA LEU A 365 -1.75 -13.62 -12.21
C LEU A 365 -3.18 -13.43 -11.74
N CYS A 366 -4.13 -14.22 -12.28
CA CYS A 366 -5.51 -14.23 -11.80
C CYS A 366 -5.58 -14.65 -10.32
N LEU A 367 -4.85 -15.70 -9.91
CA LEU A 367 -4.77 -16.13 -8.52
C LEU A 367 -4.09 -15.08 -7.63
N ALA A 368 -3.00 -14.47 -8.07
CA ALA A 368 -2.34 -13.40 -7.32
C ALA A 368 -3.30 -12.19 -7.09
N ARG A 369 -4.07 -11.79 -8.12
CA ARG A 369 -5.11 -10.76 -7.97
C ARG A 369 -6.25 -11.21 -7.05
N ALA A 370 -6.66 -12.47 -7.11
CA ALA A 370 -7.67 -13.02 -6.22
C ALA A 370 -7.21 -12.94 -4.74
N TRP A 371 -5.98 -13.28 -4.44
CA TRP A 371 -5.38 -13.10 -3.12
C TRP A 371 -5.30 -11.63 -2.70
N MET A 372 -4.86 -10.75 -3.60
CA MET A 372 -4.85 -9.30 -3.34
C MET A 372 -6.25 -8.77 -2.99
N LEU A 373 -7.28 -9.20 -3.70
CA LEU A 373 -8.68 -8.81 -3.42
C LEU A 373 -9.15 -9.26 -2.03
N LEU A 374 -8.70 -10.43 -1.54
CA LEU A 374 -8.97 -10.87 -0.17
C LEU A 374 -8.35 -9.92 0.86
N VAL A 375 -7.09 -9.58 0.68
CA VAL A 375 -6.37 -8.67 1.60
C VAL A 375 -6.98 -7.26 1.58
N LEU A 376 -7.47 -6.79 0.41
CA LEU A 376 -8.18 -5.52 0.27
C LEU A 376 -9.63 -5.55 0.81
N GLY A 377 -10.10 -6.67 1.40
CA GLY A 377 -11.46 -6.79 1.91
C GLY A 377 -12.56 -6.79 0.83
N ARG A 378 -12.22 -7.20 -0.40
CA ARG A 378 -13.12 -7.26 -1.58
C ARG A 378 -13.48 -8.70 -1.98
N PRO A 379 -13.97 -9.57 -1.06
CA PRO A 379 -14.19 -10.99 -1.34
C PRO A 379 -15.26 -11.24 -2.42
N GLY A 380 -16.16 -10.29 -2.67
CA GLY A 380 -17.20 -10.41 -3.70
C GLY A 380 -16.65 -10.43 -5.13
N GLU A 381 -15.42 -9.94 -5.36
CA GLU A 381 -14.81 -9.87 -6.69
C GLU A 381 -13.89 -11.07 -6.99
N VAL A 382 -13.53 -11.83 -5.96
CA VAL A 382 -12.60 -12.98 -6.04
C VAL A 382 -13.08 -14.04 -7.04
N GLU A 383 -14.38 -14.33 -7.07
CA GLU A 383 -14.92 -15.40 -7.93
C GLU A 383 -14.72 -15.14 -9.43
N ALA A 384 -14.63 -13.89 -9.84
CA ALA A 384 -14.33 -13.54 -11.25
C ALA A 384 -12.89 -13.92 -11.62
N GLU A 385 -11.94 -13.59 -10.75
CA GLU A 385 -10.52 -13.91 -10.94
C GLU A 385 -10.27 -15.42 -10.86
N VAL A 386 -10.92 -16.11 -9.93
CA VAL A 386 -10.80 -17.57 -9.81
C VAL A 386 -11.32 -18.29 -11.05
N ARG A 387 -12.47 -17.87 -11.62
CA ARG A 387 -12.97 -18.43 -12.88
C ARG A 387 -12.04 -18.16 -14.05
N ALA A 388 -11.45 -16.98 -14.10
CA ALA A 388 -10.46 -16.66 -15.11
C ALA A 388 -9.23 -17.59 -15.00
N ALA A 389 -8.76 -17.83 -13.78
CA ALA A 389 -7.66 -18.78 -13.53
C ALA A 389 -8.00 -20.21 -13.96
N GLU A 390 -9.19 -20.72 -13.60
CA GLU A 390 -9.66 -22.06 -13.98
C GLU A 390 -9.90 -22.24 -15.48
N GLY A 391 -10.07 -21.13 -16.23
CA GLY A 391 -10.17 -21.14 -17.69
C GLY A 391 -8.85 -21.40 -18.42
N GLY A 392 -7.72 -21.23 -17.73
CA GLY A 392 -6.38 -21.50 -18.26
C GLY A 392 -5.86 -22.86 -17.82
N THR A 393 -4.86 -23.37 -18.52
CA THR A 393 -4.18 -24.64 -18.17
C THR A 393 -2.69 -24.37 -17.97
N LEU A 394 -2.19 -24.68 -16.77
CA LEU A 394 -0.77 -24.70 -16.47
C LEU A 394 -0.40 -26.08 -15.93
N PRO A 395 0.57 -26.78 -16.52
CA PRO A 395 1.01 -28.08 -16.04
C PRO A 395 1.92 -27.93 -14.82
N GLY A 396 1.67 -28.75 -13.78
CA GLY A 396 2.56 -28.91 -12.64
C GLY A 396 2.36 -27.88 -11.53
N PRO A 397 3.24 -27.92 -10.52
CA PRO A 397 3.19 -27.01 -9.38
C PRO A 397 3.38 -25.56 -9.79
N LEU A 398 2.66 -24.65 -9.13
CA LEU A 398 2.82 -23.21 -9.32
C LEU A 398 4.07 -22.70 -8.57
N ALA A 399 4.53 -21.50 -8.95
CA ALA A 399 5.71 -20.89 -8.33
C ALA A 399 5.52 -20.58 -6.83
N ASP A 400 4.27 -20.45 -6.38
CA ASP A 400 3.91 -20.29 -4.97
C ASP A 400 3.94 -21.60 -4.18
N GLY A 401 4.21 -22.73 -4.83
CA GLY A 401 4.32 -24.06 -4.22
C GLY A 401 3.00 -24.84 -4.17
N SER A 402 1.88 -24.30 -4.66
CA SER A 402 0.64 -25.06 -4.79
C SER A 402 0.74 -26.10 -5.91
N SER A 403 0.08 -27.25 -5.74
CA SER A 403 0.18 -28.38 -6.68
C SER A 403 -0.47 -28.10 -8.02
N SER A 404 -1.49 -27.26 -8.06
CA SER A 404 -2.25 -26.92 -9.27
C SER A 404 -3.02 -25.62 -9.14
N VAL A 405 -3.46 -25.10 -10.29
CA VAL A 405 -4.37 -23.94 -10.36
C VAL A 405 -5.66 -24.20 -9.57
N GLU A 406 -6.20 -25.42 -9.71
CA GLU A 406 -7.46 -25.82 -9.07
C GLU A 406 -7.33 -25.87 -7.55
N SER A 407 -6.18 -26.34 -7.02
CA SER A 407 -5.89 -26.36 -5.58
C SER A 407 -5.84 -24.93 -5.02
N SER A 408 -5.03 -24.07 -5.63
CA SER A 408 -4.92 -22.66 -5.22
C SER A 408 -6.28 -21.94 -5.34
N ALA A 409 -7.02 -22.17 -6.44
CA ALA A 409 -8.36 -21.62 -6.65
C ALA A 409 -9.35 -22.02 -5.57
N ALA A 410 -9.35 -23.31 -5.19
CA ALA A 410 -10.21 -23.83 -4.12
C ALA A 410 -9.88 -23.19 -2.77
N LEU A 411 -8.60 -23.00 -2.47
CA LEU A 411 -8.13 -22.35 -1.23
C LEU A 411 -8.54 -20.88 -1.16
N VAL A 412 -8.31 -20.12 -2.23
CA VAL A 412 -8.71 -18.70 -2.34
C VAL A 412 -10.24 -18.57 -2.20
N ARG A 413 -10.99 -19.45 -2.88
CA ARG A 413 -12.45 -19.49 -2.82
C ARG A 413 -12.95 -19.79 -1.41
N THR A 414 -12.28 -20.69 -0.67
CA THR A 414 -12.58 -20.96 0.73
C THR A 414 -12.47 -19.69 1.56
N SER A 415 -11.36 -18.97 1.45
CA SER A 415 -11.12 -17.72 2.18
C SER A 415 -12.16 -16.66 1.85
N ALA A 416 -12.49 -16.47 0.55
CA ALA A 416 -13.50 -15.52 0.12
C ALA A 416 -14.88 -15.82 0.70
N ARG A 417 -15.29 -17.09 0.71
CA ARG A 417 -16.59 -17.53 1.24
C ARG A 417 -16.69 -17.35 2.75
N LEU A 418 -15.60 -17.63 3.50
CA LEU A 418 -15.55 -17.34 4.93
C LEU A 418 -15.68 -15.84 5.22
N LEU A 419 -15.00 -14.96 4.46
CA LEU A 419 -15.13 -13.52 4.60
C LEU A 419 -16.57 -13.04 4.31
N LEU A 420 -17.25 -13.67 3.35
CA LEU A 420 -18.65 -13.39 3.06
C LEU A 420 -19.62 -13.96 4.10
N GLY A 421 -19.14 -14.85 4.99
CA GLY A 421 -19.95 -15.53 5.99
C GLY A 421 -20.79 -16.69 5.41
N ASP A 422 -20.26 -17.40 4.42
CA ASP A 422 -20.88 -18.60 3.82
C ASP A 422 -20.08 -19.84 4.19
N VAL A 423 -20.32 -20.35 5.39
CA VAL A 423 -19.56 -21.46 5.98
C VAL A 423 -19.73 -22.75 5.19
N GLY A 424 -20.95 -23.08 4.75
CA GLY A 424 -21.21 -24.32 4.02
C GLY A 424 -20.54 -24.36 2.66
N ALA A 425 -20.61 -23.27 1.90
CA ALA A 425 -19.91 -23.17 0.63
C ALA A 425 -18.38 -23.14 0.81
N ALA A 426 -17.87 -22.50 1.88
CA ALA A 426 -16.46 -22.51 2.22
C ALA A 426 -15.96 -23.93 2.52
N ALA A 427 -16.72 -24.72 3.30
CA ALA A 427 -16.37 -26.11 3.63
C ALA A 427 -16.28 -27.00 2.38
N GLN A 428 -17.17 -26.81 1.42
CA GLN A 428 -17.09 -27.51 0.13
C GLN A 428 -15.79 -27.18 -0.62
N SER A 429 -15.38 -25.90 -0.63
CA SER A 429 -14.14 -25.51 -1.29
C SER A 429 -12.89 -26.02 -0.56
N ALA A 430 -12.90 -26.02 0.78
CA ALA A 430 -11.82 -26.55 1.60
C ALA A 430 -11.64 -28.05 1.39
N ALA A 431 -12.75 -28.81 1.25
CA ALA A 431 -12.70 -30.23 0.92
C ALA A 431 -12.03 -30.48 -0.44
N ILE A 432 -12.39 -29.70 -1.47
CA ILE A 432 -11.74 -29.78 -2.79
C ILE A 432 -10.24 -29.48 -2.67
N ALA A 433 -9.84 -28.42 -1.96
CA ALA A 433 -8.44 -28.10 -1.75
C ALA A 433 -7.69 -29.25 -1.04
N SER A 434 -8.32 -29.89 -0.05
CA SER A 434 -7.72 -31.03 0.67
C SER A 434 -7.56 -32.29 -0.19
N GLU A 435 -8.51 -32.52 -1.11
CA GLU A 435 -8.41 -33.62 -2.07
C GLU A 435 -7.30 -33.42 -3.10
N LEU A 436 -7.07 -32.15 -3.48
CA LEU A 436 -6.05 -31.76 -4.46
C LEU A 436 -4.63 -31.68 -3.86
N GLU A 437 -4.51 -31.51 -2.55
CA GLU A 437 -3.23 -31.48 -1.81
C GLU A 437 -3.17 -32.62 -0.78
N PRO A 438 -3.16 -33.90 -1.23
CA PRO A 438 -3.20 -35.04 -0.29
C PRO A 438 -1.86 -35.30 0.40
N ASP A 439 -0.74 -34.83 -0.16
CA ASP A 439 0.59 -35.04 0.40
C ASP A 439 0.83 -34.17 1.65
N PRO A 440 1.04 -34.75 2.83
CA PRO A 440 1.33 -34.00 4.04
C PRO A 440 2.61 -33.14 3.98
N SER A 441 3.53 -33.49 3.06
CA SER A 441 4.78 -32.75 2.84
C SER A 441 4.69 -31.64 1.78
N ALA A 442 3.53 -31.49 1.12
CA ALA A 442 3.33 -30.47 0.13
C ALA A 442 3.47 -29.05 0.74
N PRO A 443 4.14 -28.11 0.07
CA PRO A 443 4.41 -26.77 0.62
C PRO A 443 3.15 -26.01 1.07
N TRP A 444 2.02 -26.20 0.36
CA TRP A 444 0.73 -25.57 0.69
C TRP A 444 -0.16 -26.38 1.64
N ARG A 445 0.25 -27.54 2.06
CA ARG A 445 -0.54 -28.38 2.99
C ARG A 445 -0.95 -27.65 4.27
N PRO A 446 -0.06 -26.84 4.92
CA PRO A 446 -0.45 -26.07 6.11
C PRO A 446 -1.58 -25.07 5.87
N GLN A 447 -1.63 -24.44 4.68
CA GLN A 447 -2.70 -23.50 4.33
C GLN A 447 -4.02 -24.24 4.09
N VAL A 448 -3.97 -25.42 3.49
CA VAL A 448 -5.14 -26.26 3.25
C VAL A 448 -5.71 -26.78 4.57
N THR A 449 -4.86 -27.33 5.46
CA THR A 449 -5.31 -27.81 6.77
C THR A 449 -5.84 -26.67 7.65
N ASN A 450 -5.24 -25.48 7.56
CA ASN A 450 -5.78 -24.28 8.22
C ASN A 450 -7.18 -23.92 7.68
N ALA A 451 -7.39 -23.96 6.36
CA ALA A 451 -8.69 -23.69 5.75
C ALA A 451 -9.76 -24.73 6.17
N VAL A 452 -9.39 -26.00 6.22
CA VAL A 452 -10.25 -27.08 6.77
C VAL A 452 -10.58 -26.81 8.23
N GLY A 453 -9.58 -26.47 9.05
CA GLY A 453 -9.77 -26.13 10.46
C GLY A 453 -10.72 -24.95 10.66
N MET A 454 -10.55 -23.87 9.88
CA MET A 454 -11.44 -22.69 9.95
C MET A 454 -12.89 -23.07 9.59
N THR A 455 -13.11 -23.80 8.50
CA THR A 455 -14.46 -24.20 8.09
C THR A 455 -15.10 -25.15 9.09
N ALA A 456 -14.35 -26.10 9.65
CA ALA A 456 -14.81 -27.00 10.72
C ALA A 456 -15.18 -26.20 12.00
N PHE A 457 -14.36 -25.25 12.41
CA PHE A 457 -14.64 -24.38 13.55
C PHE A 457 -15.96 -23.62 13.37
N TRP A 458 -16.12 -22.91 12.23
CA TRP A 458 -17.33 -22.16 11.98
C TRP A 458 -18.57 -23.02 11.73
N SER A 459 -18.39 -24.28 11.34
CA SER A 459 -19.46 -25.29 11.29
C SER A 459 -19.86 -25.82 12.66
N GLY A 460 -19.00 -25.61 13.70
CA GLY A 460 -19.20 -26.16 15.05
C GLY A 460 -18.60 -27.54 15.27
N ALA A 461 -17.84 -28.07 14.31
CA ALA A 461 -17.10 -29.32 14.40
C ALA A 461 -15.74 -29.13 15.08
N PHE A 462 -15.74 -28.80 16.37
CA PHE A 462 -14.53 -28.33 17.08
C PHE A 462 -13.44 -29.40 17.20
N GLU A 463 -13.75 -30.68 17.26
CA GLU A 463 -12.75 -31.76 17.32
C GLU A 463 -12.00 -31.91 15.97
N GLU A 464 -12.73 -31.80 14.88
CA GLU A 464 -12.15 -31.76 13.53
C GLU A 464 -11.28 -30.52 13.32
N ALA A 465 -11.77 -29.36 13.76
CA ALA A 465 -11.03 -28.11 13.71
C ALA A 465 -9.70 -28.21 14.47
N GLU A 466 -9.71 -28.74 15.69
CA GLU A 466 -8.54 -28.92 16.53
C GLU A 466 -7.50 -29.83 15.86
N THR A 467 -7.95 -30.96 15.28
CA THR A 467 -7.07 -31.89 14.55
C THR A 467 -6.39 -31.17 13.36
N ALA A 468 -7.16 -30.46 12.54
CA ALA A 468 -6.65 -29.76 11.37
C ALA A 468 -5.68 -28.61 11.73
N PHE A 469 -5.99 -27.82 12.76
CA PHE A 469 -5.10 -26.77 13.24
C PHE A 469 -3.81 -27.33 13.88
N ALA A 470 -3.89 -28.46 14.60
CA ALA A 470 -2.70 -29.11 15.13
C ALA A 470 -1.77 -29.63 14.01
N GLU A 471 -2.33 -30.13 12.92
CA GLU A 471 -1.56 -30.52 11.71
C GLU A 471 -0.87 -29.27 11.12
N THR A 472 -1.61 -28.14 10.97
CA THR A 472 -1.05 -26.85 10.49
C THR A 472 0.15 -26.40 11.32
N VAL A 473 0.00 -26.38 12.66
CA VAL A 473 1.06 -25.95 13.58
C VAL A 473 2.27 -26.89 13.57
N SER A 474 2.04 -28.19 13.39
CA SER A 474 3.10 -29.22 13.32
C SER A 474 3.90 -29.13 12.03
N ALA A 475 3.25 -28.82 10.92
CA ALA A 475 3.91 -28.66 9.61
C ALA A 475 4.76 -27.39 9.51
N GLY A 476 4.45 -26.36 10.31
CA GLY A 476 5.14 -25.08 10.26
C GLY A 476 4.84 -24.28 8.99
N ASP A 477 5.82 -23.50 8.54
CA ASP A 477 5.64 -22.60 7.39
C ASP A 477 6.70 -22.82 6.31
N PRO A 478 6.48 -23.75 5.39
CA PRO A 478 7.45 -24.07 4.34
C PRO A 478 7.51 -23.03 3.19
N VAL A 479 6.51 -22.16 3.06
CA VAL A 479 6.41 -21.19 1.95
C VAL A 479 6.55 -19.71 2.39
N GLY A 480 6.84 -19.46 3.67
CA GLY A 480 6.96 -18.09 4.20
C GLY A 480 5.64 -17.39 4.46
N TYR A 481 4.51 -18.14 4.52
CA TYR A 481 3.19 -17.59 4.82
C TYR A 481 2.79 -17.84 6.27
N TYR A 482 3.43 -17.12 7.20
CA TYR A 482 3.25 -17.26 8.67
C TYR A 482 1.82 -17.07 9.16
N ALA A 483 0.96 -16.49 8.34
CA ALA A 483 -0.43 -16.27 8.66
C ALA A 483 -1.17 -17.54 9.06
N ALA A 484 -0.93 -18.66 8.37
CA ALA A 484 -1.61 -19.92 8.66
C ALA A 484 -1.30 -20.45 10.06
N GLU A 485 -0.02 -20.41 10.49
CA GLU A 485 0.37 -20.86 11.82
C GLU A 485 -0.21 -19.95 12.92
N ILE A 486 -0.17 -18.62 12.74
CA ILE A 486 -0.74 -17.66 13.71
C ILE A 486 -2.25 -17.88 13.84
N TYR A 487 -2.95 -18.06 12.72
CA TYR A 487 -4.36 -18.42 12.73
C TYR A 487 -4.66 -19.70 13.49
N ALA A 488 -3.96 -20.78 13.14
CA ALA A 488 -4.17 -22.08 13.76
C ALA A 488 -3.97 -21.99 15.29
N LEU A 489 -2.90 -21.34 15.74
CA LEU A 489 -2.64 -21.12 17.17
C LEU A 489 -3.76 -20.30 17.84
N GLY A 490 -4.27 -19.26 17.17
CA GLY A 490 -5.37 -18.45 17.68
C GLY A 490 -6.67 -19.22 17.85
N TYR A 491 -7.04 -20.02 16.85
CA TYR A 491 -8.23 -20.88 16.91
C TYR A 491 -8.09 -22.00 17.97
N LEU A 492 -6.93 -22.66 18.05
CA LEU A 492 -6.65 -23.62 19.11
C LEU A 492 -6.77 -23.00 20.49
N ALA A 493 -6.25 -21.77 20.67
CA ALA A 493 -6.36 -21.05 21.94
C ALA A 493 -7.83 -20.76 22.30
N VAL A 494 -8.67 -20.38 21.34
CA VAL A 494 -10.12 -20.19 21.57
C VAL A 494 -10.79 -21.49 21.94
N ILE A 495 -10.50 -22.60 21.25
CA ILE A 495 -11.08 -23.93 21.55
C ILE A 495 -10.69 -24.36 22.96
N ALA A 496 -9.41 -24.25 23.34
CA ALA A 496 -8.93 -24.58 24.67
C ALA A 496 -9.59 -23.70 25.76
N ALA A 497 -9.72 -22.39 25.52
CA ALA A 497 -10.39 -21.46 26.43
C ALA A 497 -11.89 -21.78 26.61
N GLU A 498 -12.60 -22.15 25.56
CA GLU A 498 -14.01 -22.59 25.61
C GLU A 498 -14.17 -23.91 26.39
N ARG A 499 -13.19 -24.82 26.35
CA ARG A 499 -13.15 -26.06 27.14
C ARG A 499 -12.68 -25.84 28.59
N ALA A 500 -12.38 -24.59 28.94
CA ALA A 500 -11.83 -24.20 30.25
C ALA A 500 -10.42 -24.77 30.55
N ASP A 501 -9.68 -25.22 29.52
CA ASP A 501 -8.25 -25.54 29.65
C ASP A 501 -7.42 -24.25 29.55
N ARG A 502 -7.31 -23.59 30.70
CA ARG A 502 -6.64 -22.29 30.81
C ARG A 502 -5.14 -22.39 30.59
N ALA A 503 -4.52 -23.50 30.94
CA ALA A 503 -3.07 -23.66 30.84
C ALA A 503 -2.64 -23.80 29.39
N GLU A 504 -3.34 -24.61 28.62
CA GLU A 504 -3.11 -24.78 27.19
C GLU A 504 -3.43 -23.48 26.43
N ALA A 505 -4.58 -22.87 26.71
CA ALA A 505 -4.97 -21.60 26.07
C ALA A 505 -3.93 -20.48 26.30
N ASP A 506 -3.38 -20.35 27.52
CA ASP A 506 -2.31 -19.37 27.80
C ASP A 506 -1.04 -19.64 26.99
N GLN A 507 -0.60 -20.91 26.90
CA GLN A 507 0.59 -21.27 26.12
C GLN A 507 0.41 -20.94 24.62
N LEU A 508 -0.77 -21.26 24.08
CA LEU A 508 -1.09 -21.00 22.67
C LEU A 508 -1.16 -19.49 22.37
N VAL A 509 -1.80 -18.70 23.24
CA VAL A 509 -1.84 -17.23 23.12
C VAL A 509 -0.44 -16.62 23.15
N VAL A 510 0.42 -17.04 24.09
CA VAL A 510 1.80 -16.56 24.17
C VAL A 510 2.58 -16.90 22.90
N ARG A 511 2.46 -18.14 22.42
CA ARG A 511 3.15 -18.58 21.19
C ARG A 511 2.66 -17.80 19.97
N ALA A 512 1.34 -17.62 19.81
CA ALA A 512 0.76 -16.87 18.71
C ALA A 512 1.22 -15.40 18.71
N ARG A 513 1.24 -14.77 19.90
CA ARG A 513 1.68 -13.38 20.06
C ARG A 513 3.16 -13.22 19.71
N LEU A 514 4.04 -14.07 20.22
CA LEU A 514 5.47 -14.04 19.90
C LEU A 514 5.75 -14.24 18.41
N LEU A 515 4.99 -15.10 17.75
CA LEU A 515 5.12 -15.33 16.32
C LEU A 515 4.64 -14.11 15.54
N ALA A 516 3.50 -13.53 15.92
CA ALA A 516 2.98 -12.31 15.31
C ALA A 516 3.95 -11.11 15.47
N GLU A 517 4.53 -10.93 16.66
CA GLU A 517 5.54 -9.88 16.92
C GLU A 517 6.81 -10.08 16.08
N ARG A 518 7.30 -11.33 15.97
CA ARG A 518 8.50 -11.66 15.17
C ARG A 518 8.32 -11.29 13.69
N HIS A 519 7.13 -11.46 13.15
CA HIS A 519 6.83 -11.23 11.74
C HIS A 519 6.11 -9.90 11.50
N ALA A 520 6.04 -9.03 12.52
CA ALA A 520 5.41 -7.72 12.43
C ALA A 520 3.92 -7.79 11.99
N LEU A 521 3.19 -8.77 12.51
CA LEU A 521 1.78 -9.04 12.21
C LEU A 521 0.85 -8.73 13.40
N GLY A 522 1.31 -7.98 14.40
CA GLY A 522 0.56 -7.71 15.63
C GLY A 522 -0.83 -7.10 15.41
N GLU A 523 -0.96 -6.24 14.42
CA GLU A 523 -2.21 -5.58 14.02
C GLU A 523 -2.88 -6.23 12.79
N HIS A 524 -2.36 -7.36 12.32
CA HIS A 524 -2.91 -8.06 11.17
C HIS A 524 -4.15 -8.87 11.56
N TRP A 525 -5.09 -9.01 10.65
CA TRP A 525 -6.36 -9.75 10.87
C TRP A 525 -6.19 -11.22 11.29
N VAL A 526 -5.05 -11.83 11.03
CA VAL A 526 -4.73 -13.20 11.49
C VAL A 526 -4.64 -13.34 13.02
N THR A 527 -4.52 -12.22 13.72
CA THR A 527 -4.33 -12.20 15.19
C THR A 527 -5.63 -12.17 15.98
N VAL A 528 -6.77 -11.97 15.32
CA VAL A 528 -8.07 -11.75 15.95
C VAL A 528 -8.42 -12.83 16.97
N MET A 529 -8.21 -14.11 16.61
CA MET A 529 -8.63 -15.23 17.44
C MET A 529 -7.80 -15.36 18.71
N PHE A 530 -6.50 -15.08 18.68
CA PHE A 530 -5.73 -15.13 19.93
C PHE A 530 -6.07 -13.95 20.87
N TYR A 531 -6.46 -12.77 20.36
CA TYR A 531 -6.97 -11.69 21.20
C TYR A 531 -8.30 -12.08 21.85
N TYR A 532 -9.18 -12.77 21.14
CA TYR A 532 -10.40 -13.30 21.72
C TYR A 532 -10.13 -14.36 22.79
N ALA A 533 -9.17 -15.25 22.55
CA ALA A 533 -8.74 -16.23 23.57
C ALA A 533 -8.16 -15.51 24.81
N ALA A 534 -7.31 -14.49 24.63
CA ALA A 534 -6.76 -13.68 25.71
C ALA A 534 -7.86 -12.98 26.52
N GLY A 535 -8.86 -12.43 25.83
CA GLY A 535 -10.04 -11.82 26.45
C GLY A 535 -10.83 -12.82 27.30
N GLU A 536 -11.06 -14.04 26.80
CA GLU A 536 -11.75 -15.09 27.54
C GLU A 536 -10.95 -15.57 28.77
N LEU A 537 -9.63 -15.73 28.64
CA LEU A 537 -8.75 -16.07 29.76
C LEU A 537 -8.79 -14.99 30.85
N ALA A 538 -8.72 -13.72 30.49
CA ALA A 538 -8.83 -12.60 31.41
C ALA A 538 -10.21 -12.58 32.11
N ARG A 539 -11.31 -12.83 31.35
CA ARG A 539 -12.66 -12.95 31.92
C ARG A 539 -12.75 -14.09 32.94
N ALA A 540 -12.20 -15.25 32.60
CA ALA A 540 -12.20 -16.42 33.48
C ALA A 540 -11.40 -16.19 34.79
N ARG A 541 -10.43 -15.25 34.78
CA ARG A 541 -9.66 -14.79 35.92
C ARG A 541 -10.32 -13.64 36.69
N ARG A 542 -11.49 -13.17 36.23
CA ARG A 542 -12.19 -11.99 36.77
C ARG A 542 -11.46 -10.66 36.53
N GLU A 543 -10.52 -10.60 35.61
CA GLU A 543 -9.81 -9.41 35.13
C GLU A 543 -10.65 -8.68 34.05
N LEU A 544 -11.88 -8.24 34.42
CA LEU A 544 -12.91 -7.81 33.46
C LEU A 544 -12.49 -6.62 32.58
N GLN A 545 -11.67 -5.71 33.11
CA GLN A 545 -11.17 -4.57 32.33
C GLN A 545 -10.19 -5.04 31.25
N ARG A 546 -9.29 -5.94 31.59
CA ARG A 546 -8.37 -6.54 30.63
C ARG A 546 -9.11 -7.40 29.61
N ALA A 547 -10.10 -8.18 30.05
CA ALA A 547 -10.96 -8.97 29.16
C ALA A 547 -11.63 -8.10 28.12
N ARG A 548 -12.17 -6.94 28.53
CA ARG A 548 -12.77 -5.96 27.66
C ARG A 548 -11.75 -5.41 26.66
N ALA A 549 -10.60 -4.95 27.12
CA ALA A 549 -9.55 -4.35 26.27
C ALA A 549 -9.04 -5.32 25.21
N GLU A 550 -8.68 -6.58 25.58
CA GLU A 550 -8.22 -7.60 24.62
C GLU A 550 -9.32 -7.92 23.57
N THR A 551 -10.59 -8.08 24.01
CA THR A 551 -11.70 -8.39 23.10
C THR A 551 -12.04 -7.21 22.18
N GLU A 552 -12.02 -5.97 22.66
CA GLU A 552 -12.23 -4.77 21.86
C GLU A 552 -11.11 -4.60 20.84
N HIS A 553 -9.86 -4.88 21.21
CA HIS A 553 -8.74 -4.83 20.30
C HIS A 553 -8.90 -5.82 19.13
N GLY A 554 -9.15 -7.10 19.44
CA GLY A 554 -9.43 -8.10 18.40
C GLY A 554 -10.64 -7.76 17.54
N LEU A 555 -11.71 -7.19 18.14
CA LEU A 555 -12.90 -6.76 17.40
C LEU A 555 -12.62 -5.58 16.45
N ASN A 556 -11.74 -4.66 16.82
CA ASN A 556 -11.33 -3.56 15.94
C ASN A 556 -10.52 -4.08 14.75
N ILE A 557 -9.60 -5.03 14.97
CA ILE A 557 -8.87 -5.69 13.88
C ILE A 557 -9.84 -6.44 12.95
N ALA A 558 -10.79 -7.23 13.50
CA ALA A 558 -11.77 -7.97 12.72
C ALA A 558 -12.63 -7.07 11.82
N ARG A 559 -13.01 -5.89 12.31
CA ARG A 559 -13.80 -4.90 11.53
C ARG A 559 -13.00 -4.28 10.41
N ARG A 560 -11.74 -3.89 10.67
CA ARG A 560 -10.84 -3.35 9.63
C ARG A 560 -10.59 -4.40 8.54
N GLY A 561 -10.40 -5.67 8.91
CA GLY A 561 -10.20 -6.79 7.98
C GLY A 561 -11.48 -7.29 7.29
N GLY A 562 -12.65 -6.72 7.56
CA GLY A 562 -13.91 -7.16 6.95
C GLY A 562 -14.37 -8.57 7.36
N LEU A 563 -13.83 -9.11 8.46
CA LEU A 563 -14.08 -10.47 8.97
C LEU A 563 -15.47 -10.54 9.62
N ARG A 564 -16.48 -10.94 8.86
CA ARG A 564 -17.88 -10.91 9.34
C ARG A 564 -18.14 -11.87 10.49
N LEU A 565 -17.70 -13.12 10.37
CA LEU A 565 -17.91 -14.16 11.39
C LEU A 565 -17.18 -13.81 12.69
N ASP A 566 -15.92 -13.42 12.58
CA ASP A 566 -15.08 -13.01 13.74
C ASP A 566 -15.67 -11.76 14.42
N THR A 567 -16.19 -10.81 13.65
CA THR A 567 -16.87 -9.61 14.19
C THR A 567 -18.11 -10.02 15.00
N VAL A 568 -18.92 -10.94 14.49
CA VAL A 568 -20.11 -11.44 15.22
C VAL A 568 -19.68 -12.17 16.48
N TYR A 569 -18.66 -13.01 16.39
CA TYR A 569 -18.12 -13.76 17.53
C TYR A 569 -17.60 -12.80 18.63
N GLY A 570 -16.77 -11.84 18.27
CA GLY A 570 -16.23 -10.83 19.18
C GLY A 570 -17.31 -9.97 19.84
N LEU A 571 -18.35 -9.56 19.10
CA LEU A 571 -19.50 -8.83 19.65
C LEU A 571 -20.24 -9.65 20.73
N LEU A 572 -20.40 -10.96 20.53
CA LEU A 572 -21.03 -11.84 21.50
C LEU A 572 -20.17 -12.04 22.75
N MET A 573 -18.85 -12.17 22.56
CA MET A 573 -17.90 -12.23 23.69
C MET A 573 -17.91 -10.95 24.50
N LEU A 574 -17.81 -9.79 23.82
CA LEU A 574 -17.83 -8.49 24.47
C LEU A 574 -19.15 -8.27 25.22
N ALA A 575 -20.28 -8.65 24.65
CA ALA A 575 -21.59 -8.56 25.32
C ALA A 575 -21.62 -9.34 26.63
N ARG A 576 -21.01 -10.53 26.69
CA ARG A 576 -20.89 -11.35 27.91
C ARG A 576 -20.00 -10.67 28.97
N ILE A 577 -18.86 -10.12 28.55
CA ILE A 577 -17.95 -9.40 29.45
C ILE A 577 -18.62 -8.15 30.02
N VAL A 578 -19.27 -7.36 29.20
CA VAL A 578 -19.98 -6.13 29.58
C VAL A 578 -21.15 -6.42 30.53
N GLU A 579 -21.86 -7.53 30.32
CA GLU A 579 -22.91 -7.97 31.23
C GLU A 579 -22.37 -8.32 32.64
N GLU A 580 -21.22 -9.00 32.71
CA GLU A 580 -20.52 -9.29 33.96
C GLU A 580 -19.99 -8.04 34.67
N THR A 581 -19.75 -6.92 33.96
CA THR A 581 -19.41 -5.61 34.57
C THR A 581 -20.65 -4.82 35.06
N GLY A 582 -21.86 -5.34 34.86
CA GLY A 582 -23.09 -4.70 35.33
C GLY A 582 -23.69 -3.68 34.35
N ALA A 583 -23.36 -3.76 33.06
CA ALA A 583 -23.91 -2.87 32.01
C ALA A 583 -24.84 -3.62 31.01
N PRO A 584 -26.02 -4.10 31.45
CA PRO A 584 -26.89 -4.94 30.62
C PRO A 584 -27.49 -4.21 29.43
N ALA A 585 -27.59 -2.88 29.45
CA ALA A 585 -28.06 -2.09 28.31
C ALA A 585 -27.06 -2.13 27.16
N GLU A 586 -25.78 -1.95 27.45
CA GLU A 586 -24.68 -2.06 26.48
C GLU A 586 -24.58 -3.48 25.90
N ALA A 587 -24.71 -4.50 26.77
CA ALA A 587 -24.70 -5.89 26.35
C ALA A 587 -25.83 -6.22 25.35
N ARG A 588 -27.05 -5.67 25.56
CA ARG A 588 -28.17 -5.81 24.62
C ARG A 588 -27.90 -5.14 23.27
N GLU A 589 -27.29 -3.95 23.28
CA GLU A 589 -26.91 -3.27 22.04
C GLU A 589 -25.88 -4.07 21.25
N LEU A 590 -24.84 -4.60 21.92
CA LEU A 590 -23.82 -5.45 21.28
C LEU A 590 -24.43 -6.72 20.67
N ARG A 591 -25.36 -7.38 21.35
CA ARG A 591 -26.10 -8.53 20.80
C ARG A 591 -26.97 -8.14 19.60
N ALA A 592 -27.60 -6.98 19.64
CA ALA A 592 -28.38 -6.46 18.52
C ALA A 592 -27.49 -6.16 17.31
N ARG A 593 -26.30 -5.59 17.51
CA ARG A 593 -25.28 -5.40 16.46
C ARG A 593 -24.82 -6.74 15.88
N ALA A 594 -24.51 -7.73 16.73
CA ALA A 594 -24.14 -9.07 16.29
C ALA A 594 -25.23 -9.70 15.40
N ARG A 595 -26.51 -9.58 15.79
CA ARG A 595 -27.63 -10.08 15.00
C ARG A 595 -27.76 -9.40 13.63
N ARG A 596 -27.56 -8.07 13.56
CA ARG A 596 -27.58 -7.34 12.29
C ARG A 596 -26.46 -7.80 11.35
N GLN A 597 -25.24 -7.96 11.87
CA GLN A 597 -24.10 -8.47 11.10
C GLN A 597 -24.34 -9.90 10.60
N LEU A 598 -24.89 -10.75 11.45
CA LEU A 598 -25.21 -12.15 11.10
C LEU A 598 -26.23 -12.25 9.97
N ALA A 599 -27.22 -11.34 9.92
CA ALA A 599 -28.24 -11.33 8.88
C ALA A 599 -27.69 -11.08 7.46
N ALA A 600 -26.48 -10.54 7.35
CA ALA A 600 -25.76 -10.35 6.10
C ALA A 600 -24.91 -11.56 5.68
N CYS A 601 -24.85 -12.62 6.50
CA CYS A 601 -24.11 -13.85 6.21
C CYS A 601 -25.05 -14.86 5.53
N PRO A 602 -24.67 -15.42 4.36
CA PRO A 602 -25.45 -16.45 3.68
C PRO A 602 -25.63 -17.73 4.52
N ASP A 603 -24.54 -18.20 5.11
CA ASP A 603 -24.53 -19.30 6.06
C ASP A 603 -23.54 -19.01 7.21
N PRO A 604 -24.03 -18.52 8.35
CA PRO A 604 -23.14 -18.16 9.47
C PRO A 604 -22.72 -19.34 10.36
N GLY A 605 -22.97 -20.56 9.95
CA GLY A 605 -22.61 -21.77 10.69
C GLY A 605 -23.18 -21.80 12.13
N PHE A 606 -22.35 -22.20 13.10
CA PHE A 606 -22.78 -22.34 14.49
C PHE A 606 -23.18 -21.03 15.17
N LEU A 607 -22.77 -19.87 14.64
CA LEU A 607 -23.11 -18.58 15.20
C LEU A 607 -24.62 -18.31 15.18
N ALA A 608 -25.36 -18.89 14.22
CA ALA A 608 -26.81 -18.80 14.18
C ALA A 608 -27.48 -19.36 15.44
N SER A 609 -27.00 -20.50 15.93
CA SER A 609 -27.50 -21.13 17.18
C SER A 609 -27.04 -20.34 18.42
N ARG A 610 -25.82 -19.85 18.42
CA ARG A 610 -25.23 -19.08 19.55
C ARG A 610 -25.97 -17.75 19.77
N ILE A 611 -26.34 -17.04 18.71
CA ILE A 611 -27.17 -15.82 18.79
C ILE A 611 -28.56 -16.15 19.29
N ARG A 612 -29.21 -17.21 18.81
CA ARG A 612 -30.54 -17.61 19.31
C ARG A 612 -30.50 -17.88 20.82
N ALA A 613 -29.48 -18.61 21.29
CA ALA A 613 -29.28 -18.89 22.72
C ALA A 613 -29.05 -17.59 23.51
N ALA A 614 -28.22 -16.67 23.02
CA ALA A 614 -27.93 -15.39 23.69
C ALA A 614 -29.15 -14.47 23.79
N VAL A 615 -30.07 -14.51 22.84
CA VAL A 615 -31.33 -13.77 22.85
C VAL A 615 -32.35 -14.44 23.79
N ALA A 616 -32.42 -15.77 23.80
CA ALA A 616 -33.32 -16.52 24.69
C ALA A 616 -32.95 -16.38 26.18
N ALA A 617 -31.67 -16.19 26.47
CA ALA A 617 -31.15 -15.97 27.83
C ALA A 617 -31.37 -14.54 28.37
N ASP A 618 -31.78 -13.57 27.55
CA ASP A 618 -32.04 -12.20 27.97
C ASP A 618 -33.40 -12.08 28.66
N PRO A 619 -33.48 -11.79 29.99
CA PRO A 619 -34.74 -11.69 30.72
C PRO A 619 -35.67 -10.56 30.21
N GLY A 620 -35.12 -9.64 29.40
CA GLY A 620 -35.88 -8.52 28.79
C GLY A 620 -36.47 -8.83 27.43
N SER A 621 -36.13 -9.96 26.82
CA SER A 621 -36.68 -10.38 25.50
C SER A 621 -37.93 -11.24 25.64
N ARG A 622 -38.99 -10.74 26.30
CA ARG A 622 -40.34 -11.24 26.04
C ARG A 622 -40.66 -10.90 24.60
N PRO A 623 -41.10 -11.84 23.76
CA PRO A 623 -41.54 -11.49 22.44
C PRO A 623 -42.78 -10.55 22.60
N ALA A 624 -42.57 -9.26 22.31
CA ALA A 624 -43.71 -8.40 21.98
C ALA A 624 -44.30 -9.01 20.70
N ALA A 625 -45.40 -9.75 20.88
CA ALA A 625 -46.19 -10.23 19.76
C ALA A 625 -46.61 -9.02 18.93
N ALA A 626 -46.37 -9.11 17.63
CA ALA A 626 -46.90 -8.30 16.58
C ALA A 626 -46.56 -6.79 16.60
N ASP A 627 -45.31 -6.42 16.27
CA ASP A 627 -45.00 -5.16 15.57
C ASP A 627 -43.54 -5.14 15.06
N SER A 628 -43.08 -6.20 14.38
CA SER A 628 -41.81 -6.16 13.66
C SER A 628 -41.99 -5.27 12.42
N ILE A 629 -41.48 -4.05 12.51
CA ILE A 629 -41.28 -3.20 11.34
C ILE A 629 -40.00 -3.72 10.64
N ASP A 630 -40.09 -3.96 9.34
CA ASP A 630 -38.94 -4.36 8.53
C ASP A 630 -37.86 -3.26 8.57
N GLU A 631 -36.61 -3.63 8.87
CA GLU A 631 -35.52 -2.65 9.04
C GLU A 631 -35.30 -1.81 7.78
N LEU A 632 -35.22 -0.48 7.99
CA LEU A 632 -34.87 0.46 6.93
C LEU A 632 -33.34 0.45 6.71
N SER A 633 -32.90 0.35 5.45
CA SER A 633 -31.49 0.53 5.09
C SER A 633 -31.00 1.95 5.41
N GLU A 634 -29.70 2.16 5.51
CA GLU A 634 -29.13 3.49 5.75
C GLU A 634 -29.59 4.53 4.73
N ARG A 635 -29.76 4.10 3.47
CA ARG A 635 -30.26 4.96 2.39
C ARG A 635 -31.76 5.28 2.57
N GLU A 636 -32.57 4.33 3.04
CA GLU A 636 -33.97 4.55 3.38
C GLU A 636 -34.12 5.42 4.63
N LEU A 637 -33.23 5.29 5.61
CA LEU A 637 -33.17 6.19 6.77
C LEU A 637 -32.82 7.63 6.38
N ALA A 638 -31.87 7.82 5.47
CA ALA A 638 -31.54 9.14 4.93
C ALA A 638 -32.74 9.76 4.20
N VAL A 639 -33.44 8.98 3.39
CA VAL A 639 -34.67 9.41 2.72
C VAL A 639 -35.77 9.73 3.74
N LEU A 640 -35.97 8.90 4.76
CA LEU A 640 -36.98 9.09 5.81
C LEU A 640 -36.73 10.40 6.60
N ARG A 641 -35.48 10.73 6.89
CA ARG A 641 -35.12 12.01 7.53
C ARG A 641 -35.56 13.20 6.68
N LEU A 642 -35.33 13.14 5.37
CA LEU A 642 -35.73 14.19 4.44
C LEU A 642 -37.24 14.19 4.15
N LEU A 643 -37.94 13.05 4.27
CA LEU A 643 -39.40 12.98 4.24
C LEU A 643 -40.05 13.73 5.41
N SER A 644 -39.36 13.95 6.52
CA SER A 644 -39.85 14.78 7.64
C SER A 644 -39.78 16.28 7.38
N SER A 645 -39.11 16.72 6.31
CA SER A 645 -39.03 18.14 5.89
C SER A 645 -40.21 18.51 4.97
N GLN A 646 -40.25 19.74 4.46
CA GLN A 646 -41.23 20.21 3.49
C GLN A 646 -40.85 19.93 2.02
N LEU A 647 -39.70 19.28 1.76
CA LEU A 647 -39.19 19.04 0.42
C LEU A 647 -40.07 18.02 -0.35
N SER A 648 -40.29 18.25 -1.64
CA SER A 648 -40.94 17.29 -2.53
C SER A 648 -40.00 16.08 -2.81
N LEU A 649 -40.55 14.94 -3.25
CA LEU A 649 -39.74 13.78 -3.63
C LEU A 649 -38.71 14.08 -4.73
N ARG A 650 -38.95 15.11 -5.55
CA ARG A 650 -38.00 15.56 -6.59
C ARG A 650 -36.83 16.31 -5.98
N GLU A 651 -37.14 17.18 -5.02
CA GLU A 651 -36.09 17.96 -4.31
C GLU A 651 -35.25 17.04 -3.41
N ILE A 652 -35.85 16.09 -2.72
CA ILE A 652 -35.14 15.04 -1.97
C ILE A 652 -34.25 14.22 -2.90
N GLY A 653 -34.73 13.89 -4.11
CA GLY A 653 -33.91 13.20 -5.10
C GLY A 653 -32.70 13.99 -5.55
N ASN A 654 -32.85 15.30 -5.73
CA ASN A 654 -31.73 16.19 -6.05
C ASN A 654 -30.72 16.29 -4.90
N GLU A 655 -31.17 16.38 -3.65
CA GLU A 655 -30.34 16.43 -2.44
C GLU A 655 -29.50 15.15 -2.26
N LEU A 656 -30.09 14.00 -2.59
CA LEU A 656 -29.46 12.68 -2.44
C LEU A 656 -28.80 12.15 -3.75
N TYR A 657 -28.75 12.97 -4.80
CA TYR A 657 -28.17 12.64 -6.11
C TYR A 657 -28.79 11.37 -6.74
N VAL A 658 -30.12 11.19 -6.61
CA VAL A 658 -30.84 10.05 -7.18
C VAL A 658 -32.00 10.48 -8.09
N SER A 659 -32.34 9.62 -9.05
CA SER A 659 -33.44 9.91 -9.97
C SER A 659 -34.82 9.96 -9.27
N LYS A 660 -35.78 10.72 -9.84
CA LYS A 660 -37.15 10.79 -9.31
C LYS A 660 -37.83 9.39 -9.22
N ASN A 661 -37.48 8.48 -10.13
CA ASN A 661 -38.03 7.10 -10.11
C ASN A 661 -37.40 6.29 -8.97
N THR A 662 -36.10 6.42 -8.73
CA THR A 662 -35.42 5.80 -7.61
C THR A 662 -35.97 6.30 -6.28
N MET A 663 -36.28 7.62 -6.17
CA MET A 663 -36.90 8.20 -4.99
C MET A 663 -38.30 7.65 -4.70
N LYS A 664 -39.12 7.48 -5.75
CA LYS A 664 -40.41 6.85 -5.60
C LYS A 664 -40.32 5.41 -5.08
N THR A 665 -39.33 4.67 -5.56
CA THR A 665 -39.06 3.29 -5.11
C THR A 665 -38.64 3.27 -3.64
N HIS A 666 -37.73 4.14 -3.22
CA HIS A 666 -37.32 4.24 -1.81
C HIS A 666 -38.49 4.64 -0.90
N ALA A 667 -39.30 5.64 -1.29
CA ALA A 667 -40.48 6.04 -0.51
C ALA A 667 -41.49 4.90 -0.38
N ARG A 668 -41.75 4.16 -1.47
CA ARG A 668 -42.66 3.00 -1.45
C ARG A 668 -42.13 1.90 -0.53
N ASN A 669 -40.82 1.60 -0.58
CA ASN A 669 -40.20 0.60 0.28
C ASN A 669 -40.27 1.01 1.76
N ILE A 670 -40.06 2.29 2.07
CA ILE A 670 -40.22 2.84 3.42
C ILE A 670 -41.65 2.68 3.90
N TYR A 671 -42.65 3.04 3.08
CA TYR A 671 -44.05 2.92 3.46
C TYR A 671 -44.46 1.45 3.70
N THR A 672 -44.00 0.54 2.85
CA THR A 672 -44.22 -0.90 3.02
C THR A 672 -43.57 -1.40 4.33
N LYS A 673 -42.35 -1.05 4.61
CA LYS A 673 -41.61 -1.48 5.81
C LYS A 673 -42.17 -0.90 7.10
N LEU A 674 -42.64 0.35 7.07
CA LEU A 674 -43.31 1.01 8.19
C LEU A 674 -44.79 0.65 8.32
N ARG A 675 -45.33 -0.11 7.34
CA ARG A 675 -46.75 -0.50 7.24
C ARG A 675 -47.68 0.69 7.22
N VAL A 676 -47.40 1.69 6.42
CA VAL A 676 -48.16 2.94 6.26
C VAL A 676 -48.41 3.20 4.79
N SER A 677 -49.36 4.10 4.49
CA SER A 677 -49.81 4.38 3.13
C SER A 677 -49.46 5.78 2.64
N SER A 678 -49.01 6.67 3.54
CA SER A 678 -48.71 8.06 3.22
C SER A 678 -47.43 8.55 3.85
N ARG A 679 -46.90 9.69 3.33
CA ARG A 679 -45.72 10.38 3.85
C ARG A 679 -45.93 10.81 5.30
N GLU A 680 -47.10 11.36 5.60
CA GLU A 680 -47.41 11.87 6.92
C GLU A 680 -47.46 10.73 7.94
N GLU A 681 -48.13 9.62 7.60
CA GLU A 681 -48.15 8.40 8.42
C GLU A 681 -46.75 7.83 8.63
N ALA A 682 -45.86 7.85 7.59
CA ALA A 682 -44.51 7.36 7.70
C ALA A 682 -43.68 8.20 8.69
N VAL A 683 -43.81 9.52 8.69
CA VAL A 683 -43.15 10.43 9.61
C VAL A 683 -43.66 10.26 11.04
N VAL A 684 -44.97 10.13 11.23
CA VAL A 684 -45.58 9.88 12.56
C VAL A 684 -45.07 8.54 13.10
N ARG A 685 -45.18 7.47 12.30
CA ARG A 685 -44.76 6.14 12.69
C ARG A 685 -43.27 6.05 13.00
N ALA A 686 -42.43 6.72 12.21
CA ALA A 686 -40.99 6.80 12.43
C ALA A 686 -40.62 7.51 13.75
N ARG A 687 -41.42 8.50 14.19
CA ARG A 687 -41.26 9.15 15.50
C ARG A 687 -41.72 8.26 16.66
N GLU A 688 -42.79 7.50 16.47
CA GLU A 688 -43.30 6.55 17.47
C GLU A 688 -42.27 5.44 17.77
N VAL A 689 -41.58 4.95 16.73
CA VAL A 689 -40.62 3.86 16.82
C VAL A 689 -39.18 4.35 17.04
N GLY A 690 -38.96 5.67 17.24
CA GLY A 690 -37.66 6.24 17.57
C GLY A 690 -36.65 6.36 16.41
N LEU A 691 -37.09 6.21 15.16
CA LEU A 691 -36.27 6.38 13.96
C LEU A 691 -36.03 7.87 13.61
N LEU A 692 -36.92 8.75 14.07
CA LEU A 692 -36.79 10.22 13.98
C LEU A 692 -36.88 10.83 15.39
N ARG A 693 -36.06 11.86 15.65
CA ARG A 693 -36.15 12.63 16.91
C ARG A 693 -37.47 13.37 16.97
N ARG A 694 -38.10 13.44 18.16
CA ARG A 694 -39.20 14.35 18.41
C ARG A 694 -38.68 15.78 18.29
N SER A 695 -39.28 16.56 17.39
CA SER A 695 -39.09 18.01 17.40
C SER A 695 -39.72 18.57 18.66
N GLU A 696 -38.97 19.30 19.49
CA GLU A 696 -39.53 20.20 20.50
C GLU A 696 -40.26 21.34 19.83
#